data_1907dc0152191bc0101ac24f60a37573
#
_entry.id   1907dc0152191bc0101ac24f60a37573
#
_cell.length_a   1.000
_cell.length_b   1.000
_cell.length_c   1.000
_cell.angle_alpha   90.00
_cell.angle_beta   90.00
_cell.angle_gamma   90.00
#
_symmetry.space_group_name_H-M   'P 1'
#
loop_
_entity.id
_entity.type
_entity.pdbx_description
1 polymer ?
#
loop_
_entity_poly.entity_id
_entity_poly.type
_entity_poly.pdbx_seq_one_letter_code
_entity_poly.pdbx_strand_id
1 'polypeptide(L)'
;MTNPTRPVFISYASRDVDAGRGIAEALRETGVEVWLDQSSLKGGTAWDAEIRSRIRDCALFVAVISANTESRLEGYFRLEWRLAEQRTHLMAKGTPFLLPVVIDDTPETNARVPDSFLEVQWTRVNVADDFRTFAHQVASLLHPDNPPSVLHGQADKPLRLQPQIMSSQTQTLPVIADQSSDKLNADWTNRARPRRYMLSAAAIAAIIIASLGAVVYRNSEERHWVREVAIPKIVSLSANDRTVEALQLIEKSEKYAPDDLDLARAVASATHVATVHSTPPGAVVEVKDYVSPKSPWLRLGTTPLDNVRIPGGYLRWKVTKAGFGESITAPPPAETVSFDLVAAAKAPAGMVPVSGGPWADYLAFIGWMGPYALPPFYIDRFEVTNRQYQEFLDKGGYSTRGYWKQPFTRNGRDMAWNEAMDLFRDATGRPGPSTWEGGHYPKDKGDYPVSGISWFEAAAYAEFAGKALPVIAQGYRAMPASFDRFVIEQSNLTGNPAPVGQFSGLGPFGTFDLVGNVREWYWNAGGSDLRYALGRQPSSYGPEALSPFDRSALNGVRCVLNEGPIPSEAVAPRIMLKRDFSKVQPVDEKTFTIYRDMYAYDRGPLNATREKLADTSVDWTKEKVTVDAAYAGERLPAYLFLPKHVRPPFQVVVFFPSARVNFSPSSVDLGDMSFVDYVIESGRAVMYPIYKGLYERHFDKPMVPGPTLERENLISWSKDIGRAIDYLKTRTDIDANNIAYLGVSQGAAYGVILVALEQRFKTAVFLDGGMFQFIPAVAGLDQVDFAQRLTQPVLMVNGRYDATFPYETSQQPLFHLLATPQADKRQVEFDTPHDVRLRRTDLVKEVLQWFDKYLGRVQ
;
A
#
# COMPACT_ATOMS: atom_id res chain seq x y z
N MET A 1 42.87 7.63 -4.48
CA MET A 1 41.64 8.26 -3.94
C MET A 1 41.15 7.39 -2.81
N THR A 2 41.39 7.82 -1.58
CA THR A 2 41.04 7.10 -0.38
C THR A 2 39.50 7.04 -0.26
N ASN A 3 39.00 5.81 -0.21
CA ASN A 3 37.57 5.56 0.05
C ASN A 3 37.19 6.20 1.42
N PRO A 4 36.15 7.02 1.55
CA PRO A 4 35.76 7.57 2.84
C PRO A 4 35.41 6.41 3.77
N THR A 5 36.05 6.33 4.92
CA THR A 5 35.77 5.34 5.96
C THR A 5 34.32 5.52 6.44
N ARG A 6 33.50 4.49 6.30
CA ARG A 6 32.11 4.52 6.77
C ARG A 6 32.10 4.57 8.30
N PRO A 7 31.25 5.39 8.93
CA PRO A 7 31.20 5.52 10.40
C PRO A 7 30.70 4.28 11.12
N VAL A 8 30.96 4.19 12.41
CA VAL A 8 30.40 3.20 13.35
C VAL A 8 29.12 3.76 13.96
N PHE A 9 28.03 2.99 13.98
CA PHE A 9 26.78 3.36 14.64
C PHE A 9 26.71 2.75 16.04
N ILE A 10 26.40 3.56 17.09
CA ILE A 10 26.22 3.09 18.46
C ILE A 10 24.77 3.24 18.88
N SER A 11 24.13 2.11 19.22
CA SER A 11 22.77 2.01 19.73
C SER A 11 22.74 1.68 21.21
N TYR A 12 21.97 2.44 22.00
CA TYR A 12 21.90 2.28 23.45
C TYR A 12 20.52 2.68 24.01
N ALA A 13 20.16 2.17 25.18
CA ALA A 13 18.97 2.64 25.90
C ALA A 13 19.24 4.03 26.50
N SER A 14 18.25 4.90 26.55
CA SER A 14 18.39 6.31 27.02
C SER A 14 19.01 6.44 28.45
N ARG A 15 18.94 5.40 29.25
CA ARG A 15 19.57 5.38 30.57
C ARG A 15 21.05 5.01 30.54
N ASP A 16 21.55 4.51 29.41
CA ASP A 16 22.92 4.07 29.19
C ASP A 16 23.73 5.11 28.38
N VAL A 17 23.26 6.35 28.35
CA VAL A 17 23.84 7.44 27.56
C VAL A 17 25.31 7.71 27.92
N ASP A 18 25.69 7.59 29.16
CA ASP A 18 27.06 7.83 29.61
C ASP A 18 28.02 6.75 29.13
N ALA A 19 27.60 5.49 29.15
CA ALA A 19 28.37 4.38 28.57
C ALA A 19 28.48 4.50 27.05
N GLY A 20 27.35 4.81 26.36
CA GLY A 20 27.35 5.06 24.93
C GLY A 20 28.28 6.20 24.50
N ARG A 21 28.31 7.29 25.31
CA ARG A 21 29.21 8.42 25.09
C ARG A 21 30.69 8.04 25.34
N GLY A 22 30.98 7.29 26.41
CA GLY A 22 32.36 6.83 26.70
C GLY A 22 32.90 5.94 25.58
N ILE A 23 32.07 5.02 25.04
CA ILE A 23 32.45 4.18 23.88
C ILE A 23 32.70 5.05 22.64
N ALA A 24 31.84 6.05 22.40
CA ALA A 24 31.98 6.93 21.24
C ALA A 24 33.24 7.81 21.34
N GLU A 25 33.59 8.33 22.51
CA GLU A 25 34.79 9.11 22.75
C GLU A 25 36.05 8.26 22.54
N ALA A 26 36.09 7.06 23.11
CA ALA A 26 37.18 6.12 22.92
C ALA A 26 37.40 5.74 21.44
N LEU A 27 36.32 5.53 20.68
CA LEU A 27 36.41 5.25 19.24
C LEU A 27 36.93 6.46 18.45
N ARG A 28 36.50 7.67 18.78
CA ARG A 28 37.00 8.89 18.15
C ARG A 28 38.47 9.15 18.43
N GLU A 29 38.97 8.80 19.61
CA GLU A 29 40.39 8.88 19.94
C GLU A 29 41.25 7.97 19.05
N THR A 30 40.69 6.87 18.52
CA THR A 30 41.37 5.98 17.53
C THR A 30 41.21 6.44 16.09
N GLY A 31 40.57 7.58 15.84
CA GLY A 31 40.34 8.13 14.49
C GLY A 31 39.11 7.52 13.78
N VAL A 32 38.29 6.77 14.47
CA VAL A 32 37.04 6.18 13.91
C VAL A 32 35.93 7.21 13.95
N GLU A 33 35.26 7.42 12.84
CA GLU A 33 34.06 8.25 12.77
C GLU A 33 32.90 7.51 13.44
N VAL A 34 32.18 8.19 14.33
CA VAL A 34 31.13 7.57 15.14
C VAL A 34 29.85 8.37 15.05
N TRP A 35 28.76 7.69 14.71
CA TRP A 35 27.41 8.16 14.92
C TRP A 35 26.87 7.65 16.27
N LEU A 36 26.66 8.60 17.18
CA LEU A 36 26.01 8.36 18.45
C LEU A 36 24.64 9.00 18.40
N ASP A 37 23.62 8.22 18.71
CA ASP A 37 22.28 8.77 18.83
C ASP A 37 22.18 9.71 20.03
N GLN A 38 21.99 11.01 19.75
CA GLN A 38 21.67 11.99 20.78
C GLN A 38 20.15 12.13 20.92
N SER A 39 19.49 11.10 21.41
CA SER A 39 18.04 10.98 21.54
C SER A 39 17.38 11.92 22.56
N SER A 40 18.04 12.98 22.99
CA SER A 40 17.50 13.93 23.98
C SER A 40 16.77 15.14 23.39
N LEU A 41 16.69 15.33 22.07
CA LEU A 41 16.04 16.50 21.49
C LEU A 41 15.23 16.17 20.23
N LYS A 42 13.91 16.16 20.40
CA LYS A 42 12.82 16.29 19.40
C LYS A 42 12.49 15.03 18.57
N GLY A 43 11.45 14.32 19.00
CA GLY A 43 10.77 13.29 18.23
C GLY A 43 10.15 13.84 16.93
N GLY A 44 10.28 13.05 15.84
CA GLY A 44 9.64 13.28 14.57
C GLY A 44 10.05 12.23 13.55
N THR A 45 9.21 11.99 12.58
CA THR A 45 9.35 10.98 11.52
C THR A 45 10.59 11.15 10.63
N ALA A 46 11.18 12.34 10.56
CA ALA A 46 12.47 12.60 9.90
C ALA A 46 13.62 11.80 10.52
N TRP A 47 13.53 11.51 11.80
CA TRP A 47 14.53 10.81 12.57
C TRP A 47 14.60 9.31 12.24
N ASP A 48 13.46 8.68 11.99
CA ASP A 48 13.37 7.26 11.63
C ASP A 48 14.02 6.98 10.25
N ALA A 49 13.81 7.85 9.28
CA ALA A 49 14.44 7.75 7.97
C ALA A 49 15.96 7.97 8.04
N GLU A 50 16.41 8.90 8.89
CA GLU A 50 17.81 9.17 9.12
C GLU A 50 18.50 7.99 9.81
N ILE A 51 17.90 7.42 10.84
CA ILE A 51 18.41 6.19 11.51
C ILE A 51 18.51 5.04 10.52
N ARG A 52 17.47 4.79 9.72
CA ARG A 52 17.49 3.74 8.69
C ARG A 52 18.62 3.97 7.68
N SER A 53 18.83 5.21 7.25
CA SER A 53 19.94 5.56 6.36
C SER A 53 21.29 5.33 7.06
N ARG A 54 21.47 5.82 8.27
CA ARG A 54 22.72 5.69 9.03
C ARG A 54 23.06 4.23 9.33
N ILE A 55 22.09 3.41 9.74
CA ILE A 55 22.28 1.97 9.95
C ILE A 55 22.58 1.27 8.63
N ARG A 56 21.97 1.66 7.52
CA ARG A 56 22.27 1.11 6.19
C ARG A 56 23.70 1.46 5.72
N ASP A 57 24.19 2.64 6.07
CA ASP A 57 25.44 3.18 5.54
C ASP A 57 26.62 3.04 6.49
N CYS A 58 26.45 2.66 7.79
CA CYS A 58 27.54 2.47 8.74
C CYS A 58 28.43 1.27 8.38
N ALA A 59 29.68 1.30 8.82
CA ALA A 59 30.62 0.18 8.64
C ALA A 59 30.35 -0.95 9.64
N LEU A 60 30.14 -0.60 10.90
CA LEU A 60 29.89 -1.51 12.02
C LEU A 60 28.75 -0.95 12.89
N PHE A 61 28.02 -1.84 13.53
CA PHE A 61 26.93 -1.53 14.43
C PHE A 61 27.26 -2.03 15.84
N VAL A 62 27.42 -1.11 16.78
CA VAL A 62 27.68 -1.40 18.19
C VAL A 62 26.37 -1.34 18.96
N ALA A 63 25.96 -2.45 19.55
CA ALA A 63 24.75 -2.55 20.37
C ALA A 63 25.14 -2.58 21.85
N VAL A 64 24.78 -1.55 22.61
CA VAL A 64 25.01 -1.51 24.05
C VAL A 64 23.92 -2.27 24.79
N ILE A 65 24.29 -3.34 25.47
CA ILE A 65 23.40 -4.25 26.21
C ILE A 65 23.59 -4.04 27.69
N SER A 66 22.50 -3.93 28.45
CA SER A 66 22.50 -3.66 29.88
C SER A 66 21.21 -4.14 30.56
N ALA A 67 21.16 -4.12 31.87
CA ALA A 67 19.95 -4.30 32.65
C ALA A 67 18.85 -3.29 32.27
N ASN A 68 19.21 -2.09 31.79
CA ASN A 68 18.25 -1.12 31.26
C ASN A 68 17.65 -1.56 29.94
N THR A 69 18.43 -2.16 29.04
CA THR A 69 17.89 -2.72 27.77
C THR A 69 17.04 -3.96 28.06
N GLU A 70 17.42 -4.80 29.04
CA GLU A 70 16.63 -5.99 29.41
C GLU A 70 15.28 -5.63 30.04
N SER A 71 15.24 -4.61 30.91
CA SER A 71 13.99 -4.20 31.57
C SER A 71 12.99 -3.49 30.69
N ARG A 72 13.43 -2.93 29.55
CA ARG A 72 12.56 -2.18 28.62
C ARG A 72 12.10 -3.04 27.46
N LEU A 73 10.80 -3.34 27.42
CA LEU A 73 10.17 -4.09 26.34
C LEU A 73 10.08 -3.28 25.03
N GLU A 74 10.06 -1.96 25.14
CA GLU A 74 9.92 -1.00 24.02
C GLU A 74 10.97 0.09 24.10
N GLY A 75 11.39 0.62 22.96
CA GLY A 75 12.34 1.73 22.85
C GLY A 75 12.97 1.79 21.45
N TYR A 76 13.49 2.96 21.09
CA TYR A 76 14.12 3.17 19.77
C TYR A 76 15.29 2.22 19.52
N PHE A 77 16.10 1.93 20.53
CA PHE A 77 17.19 0.97 20.42
C PHE A 77 16.69 -0.41 19.93
N ARG A 78 15.45 -0.82 20.25
CA ARG A 78 14.85 -2.07 19.74
C ARG A 78 14.59 -2.01 18.25
N LEU A 79 14.17 -0.85 17.72
CA LEU A 79 14.03 -0.63 16.30
C LEU A 79 15.38 -0.65 15.59
N GLU A 80 16.38 0.03 16.16
CA GLU A 80 17.74 0.08 15.63
C GLU A 80 18.36 -1.32 15.56
N TRP A 81 18.18 -2.13 16.60
CA TRP A 81 18.65 -3.51 16.65
C TRP A 81 18.00 -4.39 15.57
N ARG A 82 16.68 -4.25 15.33
CA ARG A 82 16.00 -4.96 14.25
C ARG A 82 16.50 -4.52 12.88
N LEU A 83 16.75 -3.25 12.68
CA LEU A 83 17.28 -2.73 11.42
C LEU A 83 18.70 -3.23 11.15
N ALA A 84 19.54 -3.31 12.19
CA ALA A 84 20.87 -3.89 12.11
C ALA A 84 20.82 -5.39 11.78
N GLU A 85 19.94 -6.14 12.44
CA GLU A 85 19.68 -7.55 12.14
C GLU A 85 19.26 -7.75 10.69
N GLN A 86 18.27 -6.98 10.19
CA GLN A 86 17.83 -7.06 8.79
C GLN A 86 18.98 -6.82 7.81
N ARG A 87 19.87 -5.88 8.14
CA ARG A 87 21.03 -5.61 7.29
C ARG A 87 22.04 -6.78 7.32
N THR A 88 22.24 -7.43 8.47
CA THR A 88 23.13 -8.59 8.60
C THR A 88 22.71 -9.71 7.62
N HIS A 89 21.42 -9.96 7.47
CA HIS A 89 20.91 -10.94 6.52
C HIS A 89 21.19 -10.62 5.04
N LEU A 90 21.48 -9.36 4.72
CA LEU A 90 21.82 -8.91 3.38
C LEU A 90 23.34 -8.92 3.11
N MET A 91 24.16 -9.25 4.11
CA MET A 91 25.61 -9.25 4.02
C MET A 91 26.15 -10.67 3.77
N ALA A 92 27.33 -10.75 3.16
CA ALA A 92 28.00 -12.03 2.97
C ALA A 92 28.32 -12.68 4.33
N LYS A 93 28.12 -13.99 4.45
CA LYS A 93 28.38 -14.71 5.68
C LYS A 93 29.83 -14.54 6.12
N GLY A 94 30.03 -14.16 7.39
CA GLY A 94 31.35 -13.92 7.97
C GLY A 94 31.85 -12.47 7.83
N THR A 95 31.07 -11.54 7.28
CA THR A 95 31.39 -10.11 7.29
C THR A 95 31.12 -9.54 8.67
N PRO A 96 32.13 -8.98 9.39
CA PRO A 96 31.91 -8.39 10.71
C PRO A 96 31.04 -7.13 10.56
N PHE A 97 29.92 -7.10 11.27
CA PHE A 97 29.00 -5.95 11.24
C PHE A 97 28.37 -5.69 12.62
N LEU A 98 27.86 -6.71 13.30
CA LEU A 98 27.26 -6.58 14.62
C LEU A 98 28.29 -6.77 15.72
N LEU A 99 28.35 -5.82 16.64
CA LEU A 99 29.24 -5.85 17.81
C LEU A 99 28.41 -5.60 19.09
N PRO A 100 27.85 -6.64 19.72
CA PRO A 100 27.17 -6.53 20.99
C PRO A 100 28.16 -6.23 22.11
N VAL A 101 27.90 -5.19 22.91
CA VAL A 101 28.73 -4.71 24.00
C VAL A 101 27.91 -4.71 25.29
N VAL A 102 28.32 -5.49 26.28
CA VAL A 102 27.68 -5.56 27.61
C VAL A 102 28.43 -4.65 28.59
N ILE A 103 27.70 -3.74 29.22
CA ILE A 103 28.26 -2.71 30.10
C ILE A 103 28.03 -2.97 31.59
N ASP A 104 27.36 -4.07 31.95
CA ASP A 104 27.04 -4.47 33.32
C ASP A 104 27.05 -6.00 33.45
N ASP A 105 26.45 -6.54 34.52
CA ASP A 105 26.40 -7.97 34.78
C ASP A 105 25.27 -8.71 33.99
N THR A 106 24.68 -8.09 32.98
CA THR A 106 23.62 -8.73 32.14
C THR A 106 24.15 -10.03 31.55
N PRO A 107 23.46 -11.17 31.76
CA PRO A 107 23.89 -12.47 31.24
C PRO A 107 23.63 -12.57 29.74
N GLU A 108 24.54 -13.19 28.99
CA GLU A 108 24.40 -13.42 27.55
C GLU A 108 23.33 -14.48 27.24
N THR A 109 23.15 -15.43 28.15
CA THR A 109 22.13 -16.46 28.07
C THR A 109 20.79 -15.90 28.50
N ASN A 110 19.78 -15.96 27.57
CA ASN A 110 18.43 -15.43 27.74
C ASN A 110 18.28 -13.90 27.66
N ALA A 111 19.27 -13.19 27.12
CA ALA A 111 19.16 -11.77 26.87
C ALA A 111 18.08 -11.50 25.79
N ARG A 112 17.29 -10.43 25.95
CA ARG A 112 16.22 -10.03 25.03
C ARG A 112 16.79 -9.24 23.84
N VAL A 113 17.54 -9.93 23.00
CA VAL A 113 18.17 -9.39 21.77
C VAL A 113 17.66 -10.14 20.55
N PRO A 114 17.78 -9.57 19.34
CA PRO A 114 17.52 -10.30 18.10
C PRO A 114 18.42 -11.54 17.95
N ASP A 115 17.95 -12.57 17.25
CA ASP A 115 18.66 -13.86 17.15
C ASP A 115 20.07 -13.73 16.55
N SER A 116 20.26 -12.86 15.57
CA SER A 116 21.57 -12.60 14.97
C SER A 116 22.62 -12.04 15.95
N PHE A 117 22.19 -11.43 17.05
CA PHE A 117 23.09 -10.96 18.11
C PHE A 117 23.66 -12.12 18.95
N LEU A 118 22.91 -13.21 19.06
CA LEU A 118 23.32 -14.42 19.76
C LEU A 118 24.32 -15.28 18.96
N GLU A 119 24.40 -15.04 17.64
CA GLU A 119 25.29 -15.74 16.73
C GLU A 119 26.69 -15.12 16.66
N VAL A 120 26.92 -13.98 17.29
CA VAL A 120 28.19 -13.25 17.30
C VAL A 120 28.77 -13.17 18.68
N GLN A 121 30.10 -13.00 18.77
CA GLN A 121 30.79 -12.88 20.04
C GLN A 121 30.50 -11.54 20.74
N TRP A 122 30.10 -11.56 22.00
CA TRP A 122 29.86 -10.38 22.81
C TRP A 122 31.11 -9.87 23.47
N THR A 123 31.24 -8.57 23.63
CA THR A 123 32.33 -7.93 24.32
C THR A 123 31.82 -7.29 25.61
N ARG A 124 32.46 -7.57 26.74
CA ARG A 124 32.10 -6.99 28.04
C ARG A 124 33.05 -5.84 28.37
N VAL A 125 32.48 -4.66 28.73
CA VAL A 125 33.22 -3.41 28.96
C VAL A 125 32.64 -2.70 30.20
N ASN A 126 33.30 -2.79 31.34
CA ASN A 126 32.76 -2.32 32.62
C ASN A 126 33.44 -1.04 33.17
N VAL A 127 34.57 -0.60 32.61
CA VAL A 127 35.36 0.57 33.03
C VAL A 127 35.97 1.32 31.82
N ALA A 128 36.38 2.57 32.05
CA ALA A 128 36.91 3.43 30.98
C ALA A 128 38.12 2.85 30.22
N ASP A 129 38.95 2.05 30.87
CA ASP A 129 40.11 1.40 30.23
C ASP A 129 39.67 0.26 29.30
N ASP A 130 38.52 -0.39 29.57
CA ASP A 130 37.92 -1.37 28.67
C ASP A 130 37.34 -0.73 27.42
N PHE A 131 36.84 0.52 27.49
CA PHE A 131 36.40 1.26 26.33
C PHE A 131 37.53 1.52 25.34
N ARG A 132 38.70 1.84 25.79
CA ARG A 132 39.89 2.03 24.95
C ARG A 132 40.33 0.74 24.28
N THR A 133 40.35 -0.34 25.01
CA THR A 133 40.69 -1.68 24.49
C THR A 133 39.69 -2.08 23.41
N PHE A 134 38.39 -1.91 23.65
CA PHE A 134 37.34 -2.15 22.68
C PHE A 134 37.51 -1.25 21.45
N ALA A 135 37.80 0.04 21.65
CA ALA A 135 37.98 0.97 20.53
C ALA A 135 39.18 0.58 19.62
N HIS A 136 40.28 0.09 20.19
CA HIS A 136 41.38 -0.44 19.39
C HIS A 136 41.01 -1.71 18.60
N GLN A 137 40.21 -2.59 19.16
CA GLN A 137 39.72 -3.77 18.47
C GLN A 137 38.82 -3.35 17.26
N VAL A 138 37.91 -2.41 17.47
CA VAL A 138 37.05 -1.89 16.39
C VAL A 138 37.87 -1.21 15.31
N ALA A 139 38.86 -0.40 15.66
CA ALA A 139 39.77 0.25 14.71
C ALA A 139 40.55 -0.76 13.88
N SER A 140 41.02 -1.86 14.49
CA SER A 140 41.67 -2.96 13.77
C SER A 140 40.76 -3.71 12.82
N LEU A 141 39.47 -3.86 13.15
CA LEU A 141 38.47 -4.47 12.25
C LEU A 141 38.20 -3.58 11.04
N LEU A 142 38.25 -2.26 11.20
CA LEU A 142 38.01 -1.29 10.12
C LEU A 142 39.23 -1.08 9.21
N HIS A 143 40.43 -1.25 9.74
CA HIS A 143 41.71 -1.02 9.06
C HIS A 143 42.66 -2.20 9.20
N PRO A 144 42.36 -3.36 8.59
CA PRO A 144 43.19 -4.57 8.72
C PRO A 144 44.62 -4.39 8.19
N ASP A 145 44.84 -3.46 7.25
CA ASP A 145 46.15 -3.22 6.61
C ASP A 145 47.01 -2.21 7.37
N ASN A 146 46.52 -1.54 8.46
CA ASN A 146 47.26 -0.55 9.21
C ASN A 146 46.82 -0.54 10.70
N PRO A 147 47.17 -1.55 11.50
CA PRO A 147 46.75 -1.61 12.89
C PRO A 147 47.47 -0.52 13.70
N PRO A 148 46.77 0.17 14.63
CA PRO A 148 47.42 1.16 15.53
C PRO A 148 48.46 0.48 16.41
N SER A 149 49.61 1.11 16.56
CA SER A 149 50.77 0.58 17.30
C SER A 149 50.43 0.34 18.76
N VAL A 150 50.49 -0.93 19.21
CA VAL A 150 50.23 -1.36 20.56
C VAL A 150 51.49 -1.14 21.42
N LEU A 151 51.40 -0.32 22.44
CA LEU A 151 52.38 -0.30 23.54
C LEU A 151 52.19 -1.53 24.43
N HIS A 152 53.17 -2.42 24.44
CA HIS A 152 53.23 -3.63 25.28
C HIS A 152 53.37 -3.25 26.75
N GLY A 153 52.36 -3.62 27.57
CA GLY A 153 52.47 -3.75 29.00
C GLY A 153 52.10 -5.19 29.41
N GLN A 154 52.99 -5.83 30.13
CA GLN A 154 53.03 -7.26 30.44
C GLN A 154 51.80 -7.80 31.16
N ALA A 155 51.46 -9.04 30.77
CA ALA A 155 50.50 -9.90 31.45
C ALA A 155 50.98 -10.34 32.84
N ASP A 156 50.11 -10.30 33.83
CA ASP A 156 50.23 -11.16 35.04
C ASP A 156 48.86 -11.66 35.55
N LYS A 157 48.88 -12.82 36.13
CA LYS A 157 47.89 -13.82 36.44
C LYS A 157 46.75 -13.40 37.39
N PRO A 158 45.65 -14.16 37.47
CA PRO A 158 44.46 -13.78 38.22
C PRO A 158 44.57 -14.04 39.73
N LEU A 159 44.13 -13.10 40.54
CA LEU A 159 43.92 -13.25 41.97
C LEU A 159 42.43 -13.16 42.31
N ARG A 160 41.95 -14.26 42.89
CA ARG A 160 40.64 -14.32 43.57
C ARG A 160 40.69 -13.44 44.83
N LEU A 161 39.69 -12.62 45.05
CA LEU A 161 39.35 -12.11 46.37
C LEU A 161 37.83 -12.07 46.60
N GLN A 162 37.50 -12.55 47.81
CA GLN A 162 36.16 -12.71 48.36
C GLN A 162 35.53 -11.36 48.76
N PRO A 163 34.21 -11.33 49.00
CA PRO A 163 33.49 -10.09 49.26
C PRO A 163 33.65 -9.60 50.69
N GLN A 164 33.89 -8.33 50.87
CA GLN A 164 33.72 -7.67 52.18
C GLN A 164 32.54 -6.67 52.09
N ILE A 165 31.65 -6.90 53.02
CA ILE A 165 30.53 -6.05 53.40
C ILE A 165 31.08 -4.81 54.09
N MET A 166 30.73 -3.61 53.67
CA MET A 166 30.82 -2.42 54.51
C MET A 166 29.57 -1.57 54.47
N SER A 167 29.13 -1.33 55.68
CA SER A 167 27.95 -0.65 56.15
C SER A 167 27.90 0.84 55.85
N SER A 168 26.67 1.27 55.68
CA SER A 168 26.20 2.66 55.65
C SER A 168 26.78 3.54 56.76
N GLN A 169 27.30 4.71 56.45
CA GLN A 169 27.35 5.84 57.40
C GLN A 169 26.78 7.11 56.70
N THR A 170 25.73 7.57 57.31
CA THR A 170 25.08 8.87 57.05
C THR A 170 25.99 9.95 57.69
N GLN A 171 26.44 10.93 56.91
CA GLN A 171 27.04 12.15 57.47
C GLN A 171 26.04 13.31 57.39
N THR A 172 25.64 13.74 58.56
CA THR A 172 24.91 15.00 58.84
C THR A 172 25.89 16.17 58.88
N LEU A 173 25.55 17.27 58.22
CA LEU A 173 26.25 18.57 58.30
C LEU A 173 25.89 19.32 59.59
N PRO A 174 26.82 20.07 60.22
CA PRO A 174 26.60 20.70 61.52
C PRO A 174 25.89 22.04 61.40
N VAL A 175 24.99 22.24 62.36
CA VAL A 175 24.40 23.55 62.69
C VAL A 175 25.43 24.35 63.55
N ILE A 176 25.70 25.57 63.09
CA ILE A 176 26.46 26.56 63.92
C ILE A 176 25.45 27.43 64.64
N ALA A 177 25.42 27.28 65.98
CA ALA A 177 24.77 28.24 66.82
C ALA A 177 25.83 29.23 67.26
N ASP A 178 25.56 30.50 67.14
CA ASP A 178 26.34 31.55 67.86
C ASP A 178 25.43 32.31 68.73
N GLN A 179 25.89 32.34 70.03
CA GLN A 179 25.34 33.18 71.11
C GLN A 179 26.13 34.50 71.13
N SER A 180 25.45 35.59 71.13
CA SER A 180 25.85 36.71 72.06
C SER A 180 24.69 37.66 72.27
N SER A 181 24.33 37.74 73.54
CA SER A 181 23.51 38.78 74.12
C SER A 181 24.25 40.09 74.18
N ASP A 182 23.64 41.19 73.91
CA ASP A 182 23.38 42.24 74.92
C ASP A 182 22.69 43.50 74.32
N LYS A 183 21.61 43.83 75.02
CA LYS A 183 21.01 45.10 75.29
C LYS A 183 21.33 46.34 74.41
N LEU A 184 20.27 46.92 73.86
CA LEU A 184 19.94 48.31 74.08
C LEU A 184 18.46 48.61 73.84
N ASN A 185 17.80 49.04 74.93
CA ASN A 185 16.47 49.68 74.88
C ASN A 185 16.55 51.02 74.17
N ALA A 186 15.62 51.23 73.30
CA ALA A 186 15.16 52.59 72.99
C ALA A 186 13.71 52.50 72.36
N ASP A 187 12.85 53.15 73.11
CA ASP A 187 11.49 53.53 72.72
C ASP A 187 11.32 54.01 71.28
N TRP A 188 10.33 53.52 70.61
CA TRP A 188 9.58 54.27 69.60
C TRP A 188 8.11 53.89 69.60
N THR A 189 7.35 54.74 70.14
CA THR A 189 5.89 54.84 70.08
C THR A 189 5.38 54.97 68.67
N ASN A 190 4.29 54.26 68.40
CA ASN A 190 3.21 54.56 67.44
C ASN A 190 3.58 55.22 66.11
N ARG A 191 3.50 54.40 65.03
CA ARG A 191 2.85 54.84 63.80
C ARG A 191 2.12 53.69 63.15
N ALA A 192 0.81 53.70 63.21
CA ALA A 192 -0.11 52.96 62.46
C ALA A 192 0.02 53.21 60.94
N ARG A 193 0.48 52.26 60.19
CA ARG A 193 0.24 51.99 58.75
C ARG A 193 1.12 50.86 58.32
N PRO A 194 0.53 49.66 58.00
CA PRO A 194 0.20 49.38 56.62
C PRO A 194 -0.93 48.38 56.37
N ARG A 195 -2.14 48.60 56.80
CA ARG A 195 -3.28 47.73 56.40
C ARG A 195 -3.65 47.87 54.89
N ARG A 196 -3.31 49.02 54.24
CA ARG A 196 -3.63 49.25 52.84
C ARG A 196 -2.74 48.42 51.90
N TYR A 197 -1.46 48.21 52.16
CA TYR A 197 -0.58 47.44 51.31
C TYR A 197 -0.79 45.94 51.45
N MET A 198 -1.19 45.43 52.60
CA MET A 198 -1.59 44.03 52.76
C MET A 198 -2.88 43.66 52.01
N LEU A 199 -3.87 44.57 51.98
CA LEU A 199 -5.09 44.38 51.22
C LEU A 199 -4.84 44.46 49.70
N SER A 200 -3.93 45.31 49.26
CA SER A 200 -3.54 45.40 47.86
C SER A 200 -2.70 44.17 47.42
N ALA A 201 -1.79 43.69 48.27
CA ALA A 201 -1.03 42.45 48.01
C ALA A 201 -1.91 41.21 47.99
N ALA A 202 -2.90 41.13 48.89
CA ALA A 202 -3.86 40.03 48.93
C ALA A 202 -4.80 40.06 47.72
N ALA A 203 -5.23 41.25 47.26
CA ALA A 203 -6.03 41.40 46.04
C ALA A 203 -5.25 41.04 44.77
N ILE A 204 -3.95 41.44 44.67
CA ILE A 204 -3.08 41.05 43.57
C ILE A 204 -2.84 39.52 43.58
N ALA A 205 -2.59 38.93 44.73
CA ALA A 205 -2.43 37.47 44.87
C ALA A 205 -3.73 36.71 44.48
N ALA A 206 -4.90 37.22 44.90
CA ALA A 206 -6.19 36.65 44.51
C ALA A 206 -6.45 36.74 42.98
N ILE A 207 -6.07 37.84 42.33
CA ILE A 207 -6.17 38.02 40.89
C ILE A 207 -5.21 37.09 40.17
N ILE A 208 -3.97 36.90 40.65
CA ILE A 208 -3.01 35.96 40.09
C ILE A 208 -3.53 34.53 40.23
N ILE A 209 -4.04 34.13 41.39
CA ILE A 209 -4.63 32.81 41.65
C ILE A 209 -5.86 32.56 40.75
N ALA A 210 -6.74 33.57 40.64
CA ALA A 210 -7.89 33.49 39.76
C ALA A 210 -7.50 33.38 38.30
N SER A 211 -6.47 34.15 37.86
CA SER A 211 -5.93 34.08 36.50
C SER A 211 -5.25 32.76 36.21
N LEU A 212 -4.48 32.22 37.14
CA LEU A 212 -3.87 30.87 37.03
C LEU A 212 -4.95 29.78 37.01
N GLY A 213 -5.96 29.90 37.86
CA GLY A 213 -7.13 28.98 37.87
C GLY A 213 -7.90 29.02 36.54
N ALA A 214 -8.12 30.20 35.99
CA ALA A 214 -8.76 30.36 34.67
C ALA A 214 -7.92 29.74 33.52
N VAL A 215 -6.59 29.91 33.58
CA VAL A 215 -5.67 29.28 32.60
C VAL A 215 -5.68 27.77 32.72
N VAL A 216 -5.62 27.22 33.94
CA VAL A 216 -5.67 25.77 34.19
C VAL A 216 -7.03 25.20 33.75
N TYR A 217 -8.12 25.88 34.08
CA TYR A 217 -9.47 25.48 33.67
C TYR A 217 -9.62 25.48 32.15
N ARG A 218 -9.16 26.54 31.48
CA ARG A 218 -9.20 26.62 30.01
C ARG A 218 -8.34 25.51 29.36
N ASN A 219 -7.13 25.27 29.86
CA ASN A 219 -6.28 24.20 29.36
C ASN A 219 -6.90 22.81 29.56
N SER A 220 -7.65 22.62 30.66
CA SER A 220 -8.37 21.38 30.92
C SER A 220 -9.53 21.17 29.96
N GLU A 221 -10.32 22.22 29.67
CA GLU A 221 -11.41 22.17 28.70
C GLU A 221 -10.90 21.96 27.26
N GLU A 222 -9.80 22.60 26.88
CA GLU A 222 -9.15 22.45 25.57
C GLU A 222 -8.63 21.02 25.38
N ARG A 223 -8.01 20.41 26.40
CA ARG A 223 -7.60 19.00 26.36
C ARG A 223 -8.79 18.01 26.32
N HIS A 224 -9.85 18.31 27.06
CA HIS A 224 -11.08 17.51 27.01
C HIS A 224 -11.71 17.55 25.61
N TRP A 225 -11.78 18.76 25.01
CA TRP A 225 -12.26 18.92 23.63
C TRP A 225 -11.41 18.11 22.64
N VAL A 226 -10.08 18.06 22.79
CA VAL A 226 -9.21 17.27 21.92
C VAL A 226 -9.62 15.79 21.99
N ARG A 227 -9.80 15.24 23.18
CA ARG A 227 -10.09 13.80 23.36
C ARG A 227 -11.50 13.42 22.92
N GLU A 228 -12.49 14.19 23.33
CA GLU A 228 -13.89 13.80 23.12
C GLU A 228 -14.45 14.24 21.74
N VAL A 229 -13.86 15.25 21.11
CA VAL A 229 -14.39 15.80 19.88
C VAL A 229 -13.39 15.74 18.72
N ALA A 230 -12.16 16.22 18.93
CA ALA A 230 -11.22 16.34 17.83
C ALA A 230 -10.68 14.99 17.37
N ILE A 231 -10.24 14.13 18.27
CA ILE A 231 -9.68 12.80 17.90
C ILE A 231 -10.72 11.94 17.15
N PRO A 232 -11.94 11.73 17.66
CA PRO A 232 -12.96 10.99 16.91
C PRO A 232 -13.26 11.62 15.54
N LYS A 233 -13.25 12.96 15.45
CA LYS A 233 -13.47 13.67 14.20
C LYS A 233 -12.30 13.48 13.22
N ILE A 234 -11.06 13.53 13.68
CA ILE A 234 -9.86 13.27 12.86
C ILE A 234 -9.93 11.85 12.28
N VAL A 235 -10.22 10.86 13.11
CA VAL A 235 -10.36 9.46 12.68
C VAL A 235 -11.48 9.32 11.64
N SER A 236 -12.64 9.92 11.88
CA SER A 236 -13.77 9.90 10.95
C SER A 236 -13.44 10.59 9.62
N LEU A 237 -12.76 11.73 9.64
CA LEU A 237 -12.34 12.44 8.43
C LEU A 237 -11.34 11.61 7.63
N SER A 238 -10.37 11.01 8.29
CA SER A 238 -9.36 10.14 7.67
C SER A 238 -10.00 8.92 7.02
N ALA A 239 -10.95 8.28 7.69
CA ALA A 239 -11.69 7.12 7.16
C ALA A 239 -12.55 7.46 5.93
N ASN A 240 -12.85 8.74 5.69
CA ASN A 240 -13.62 9.23 4.55
C ASN A 240 -12.76 9.99 3.53
N ASP A 241 -11.45 9.74 3.51
CA ASP A 241 -10.46 10.39 2.62
C ASP A 241 -10.50 11.94 2.63
N ARG A 242 -10.96 12.55 3.75
CA ARG A 242 -10.95 14.02 3.98
C ARG A 242 -9.77 14.40 4.85
N THR A 243 -8.60 14.02 4.42
CA THR A 243 -7.36 14.10 5.21
C THR A 243 -6.77 15.51 5.28
N VAL A 244 -7.09 16.38 4.34
CA VAL A 244 -6.76 17.82 4.41
C VAL A 244 -7.49 18.49 5.58
N GLU A 245 -8.77 18.23 5.74
CA GLU A 245 -9.53 18.73 6.88
C GLU A 245 -9.05 18.12 8.20
N ALA A 246 -8.68 16.83 8.17
CA ALA A 246 -8.08 16.17 9.32
C ALA A 246 -6.77 16.85 9.73
N LEU A 247 -5.88 17.16 8.78
CA LEU A 247 -4.61 17.85 9.06
C LEU A 247 -4.83 19.22 9.70
N GLN A 248 -5.79 20.02 9.22
CA GLN A 248 -6.13 21.31 9.83
C GLN A 248 -6.63 21.17 11.27
N LEU A 249 -7.42 20.11 11.54
CA LEU A 249 -7.90 19.81 12.88
C LEU A 249 -6.77 19.31 13.79
N ILE A 250 -5.84 18.53 13.25
CA ILE A 250 -4.61 18.08 13.93
C ILE A 250 -3.76 19.26 14.36
N GLU A 251 -3.44 20.19 13.45
CA GLU A 251 -2.66 21.38 13.75
C GLU A 251 -3.26 22.24 14.87
N LYS A 252 -4.59 22.28 14.95
CA LYS A 252 -5.29 22.92 16.06
C LYS A 252 -5.16 22.12 17.36
N SER A 253 -5.31 20.80 17.30
CA SER A 253 -5.33 19.90 18.47
C SER A 253 -3.96 19.78 19.12
N GLU A 254 -2.89 19.75 18.33
CA GLU A 254 -1.50 19.71 18.80
C GLU A 254 -1.12 20.91 19.67
N LYS A 255 -1.78 22.09 19.47
CA LYS A 255 -1.57 23.28 20.30
C LYS A 255 -2.11 23.11 21.72
N TYR A 256 -3.13 22.28 21.90
CA TYR A 256 -3.82 22.08 23.17
C TYR A 256 -3.39 20.82 23.93
N ALA A 257 -2.99 19.76 23.19
CA ALA A 257 -2.62 18.48 23.76
C ALA A 257 -1.43 17.84 22.99
N PRO A 258 -0.26 18.48 22.96
CA PRO A 258 0.88 18.00 22.15
C PRO A 258 1.40 16.62 22.61
N ASP A 259 1.19 16.25 23.88
CA ASP A 259 1.69 15.02 24.48
C ASP A 259 0.63 13.92 24.57
N ASP A 260 -0.55 14.09 23.93
CA ASP A 260 -1.63 13.11 23.98
C ASP A 260 -1.35 11.94 23.04
N LEU A 261 -1.28 10.72 23.59
CA LEU A 261 -0.93 9.51 22.83
C LEU A 261 -2.02 9.11 21.81
N ASP A 262 -3.28 9.36 22.11
CA ASP A 262 -4.39 9.04 21.21
C ASP A 262 -4.44 10.04 20.04
N LEU A 263 -4.12 11.31 20.32
CA LEU A 263 -3.90 12.29 19.26
C LEU A 263 -2.71 11.88 18.37
N ALA A 264 -1.59 11.45 18.94
CA ALA A 264 -0.44 10.99 18.17
C ALA A 264 -0.78 9.81 17.25
N ARG A 265 -1.60 8.87 17.70
CA ARG A 265 -2.11 7.76 16.86
C ARG A 265 -3.02 8.26 15.73
N ALA A 266 -3.92 9.18 16.04
CA ALA A 266 -4.80 9.78 15.04
C ALA A 266 -4.00 10.57 14.00
N VAL A 267 -2.95 11.29 14.40
CA VAL A 267 -2.01 11.98 13.50
C VAL A 267 -1.31 10.98 12.58
N ALA A 268 -0.78 9.88 13.12
CA ALA A 268 -0.10 8.85 12.32
C ALA A 268 -1.02 8.18 11.30
N SER A 269 -2.32 8.06 11.60
CA SER A 269 -3.29 7.50 10.66
C SER A 269 -3.76 8.48 9.59
N ALA A 270 -3.73 9.79 9.87
CA ALA A 270 -4.29 10.83 9.01
C ALA A 270 -3.25 11.57 8.17
N THR A 271 -1.96 11.39 8.45
CA THR A 271 -0.86 12.12 7.79
C THR A 271 0.33 11.21 7.51
N HIS A 272 1.15 11.59 6.54
CA HIS A 272 2.48 11.02 6.35
C HIS A 272 3.50 12.11 6.01
N VAL A 273 4.77 11.76 6.03
CA VAL A 273 5.85 12.65 5.66
C VAL A 273 6.30 12.34 4.25
N ALA A 274 6.42 13.37 3.44
CA ALA A 274 6.92 13.23 2.07
C ALA A 274 7.95 14.30 1.73
N THR A 275 8.78 13.99 0.75
CA THR A 275 9.68 14.93 0.09
C THR A 275 9.07 15.33 -1.25
N VAL A 276 8.97 16.65 -1.51
CA VAL A 276 8.35 17.14 -2.75
C VAL A 276 9.35 17.96 -3.55
N HIS A 277 9.62 17.52 -4.76
CA HIS A 277 10.54 18.16 -5.70
C HIS A 277 9.82 18.71 -6.93
N SER A 278 10.42 19.69 -7.57
CA SER A 278 10.06 20.08 -8.93
C SER A 278 11.31 20.35 -9.78
N THR A 279 11.20 20.12 -11.05
CA THR A 279 12.20 20.47 -12.06
C THR A 279 11.58 21.50 -13.02
N PRO A 280 12.04 22.77 -13.00
CA PRO A 280 13.04 23.36 -12.09
C PRO A 280 12.47 23.60 -10.67
N PRO A 281 13.34 23.70 -9.64
CA PRO A 281 12.93 23.98 -8.27
C PRO A 281 12.33 25.39 -8.11
N GLY A 282 11.67 25.66 -6.97
CA GLY A 282 11.04 26.94 -6.67
C GLY A 282 9.59 27.05 -7.17
N ALA A 283 8.90 25.94 -7.32
CA ALA A 283 7.48 25.90 -7.62
C ALA A 283 6.63 25.94 -6.34
N VAL A 284 5.53 26.66 -6.35
CA VAL A 284 4.52 26.64 -5.28
C VAL A 284 3.72 25.35 -5.39
N VAL A 285 3.56 24.65 -4.27
CA VAL A 285 2.83 23.38 -4.17
C VAL A 285 1.61 23.58 -3.28
N GLU A 286 0.46 23.18 -3.81
CA GLU A 286 -0.82 23.17 -3.12
C GLU A 286 -1.50 21.81 -3.31
N VAL A 287 -2.24 21.36 -2.29
CA VAL A 287 -2.96 20.06 -2.31
C VAL A 287 -4.40 20.24 -1.87
N LYS A 288 -5.24 19.27 -2.21
CA LYS A 288 -6.57 19.06 -1.64
C LYS A 288 -6.98 17.60 -1.74
N ASP A 289 -7.93 17.20 -0.92
CA ASP A 289 -8.47 15.84 -0.95
C ASP A 289 -9.04 15.51 -2.34
N TYR A 290 -8.74 14.32 -2.83
CA TYR A 290 -9.21 13.87 -4.14
C TYR A 290 -10.73 13.83 -4.21
N VAL A 291 -11.37 13.34 -3.16
CA VAL A 291 -12.84 13.21 -3.03
C VAL A 291 -13.55 14.56 -2.89
N SER A 292 -12.82 15.64 -2.61
CA SER A 292 -13.37 16.99 -2.42
C SER A 292 -12.86 17.98 -3.47
N PRO A 293 -13.19 17.81 -4.77
CA PRO A 293 -12.63 18.62 -5.87
C PRO A 293 -12.96 20.11 -5.78
N LYS A 294 -14.02 20.47 -5.06
CA LYS A 294 -14.49 21.87 -4.88
C LYS A 294 -13.91 22.55 -3.63
N SER A 295 -13.20 21.80 -2.76
CA SER A 295 -12.57 22.38 -1.57
C SER A 295 -11.46 23.36 -1.95
N PRO A 296 -11.12 24.31 -1.06
CA PRO A 296 -9.98 25.19 -1.29
C PRO A 296 -8.66 24.41 -1.30
N TRP A 297 -7.66 24.95 -1.99
CA TRP A 297 -6.32 24.40 -2.00
C TRP A 297 -5.60 24.72 -0.69
N LEU A 298 -4.95 23.73 -0.08
CA LEU A 298 -4.04 23.89 1.05
C LEU A 298 -2.61 24.07 0.50
N ARG A 299 -1.99 25.19 0.81
CA ARG A 299 -0.60 25.45 0.42
C ARG A 299 0.35 24.66 1.33
N LEU A 300 1.20 23.80 0.75
CA LEU A 300 2.26 23.09 1.45
C LEU A 300 3.56 23.90 1.54
N GLY A 301 3.91 24.63 0.48
CA GLY A 301 5.14 25.42 0.45
C GLY A 301 5.67 25.64 -0.96
N THR A 302 7.00 25.77 -1.04
CA THR A 302 7.74 25.98 -2.31
C THR A 302 8.85 24.95 -2.40
N THR A 303 8.97 24.27 -3.53
CA THR A 303 9.96 23.21 -3.76
C THR A 303 11.40 23.70 -3.73
N PRO A 304 12.38 22.91 -3.23
CA PRO A 304 12.17 21.59 -2.63
C PRO A 304 11.54 21.68 -1.24
N LEU A 305 10.69 20.68 -0.90
CA LEU A 305 10.11 20.52 0.42
C LEU A 305 10.60 19.17 0.97
N ASP A 306 11.52 19.23 1.91
CA ASP A 306 12.11 18.04 2.51
C ASP A 306 11.36 17.66 3.78
N ASN A 307 10.93 16.41 3.87
CA ASN A 307 10.25 15.86 5.04
C ASN A 307 9.04 16.70 5.50
N VAL A 308 8.21 17.15 4.59
CA VAL A 308 6.99 17.90 4.90
C VAL A 308 5.86 16.96 5.29
N ARG A 309 5.13 17.29 6.37
CA ARG A 309 3.91 16.56 6.75
C ARG A 309 2.83 16.90 5.75
N ILE A 310 2.27 15.88 5.11
CA ILE A 310 1.16 16.01 4.16
C ILE A 310 -0.03 15.15 4.59
N PRO A 311 -1.25 15.46 4.11
CA PRO A 311 -2.44 14.64 4.35
C PRO A 311 -2.22 13.20 3.86
N GLY A 312 -2.74 12.22 4.61
CA GLY A 312 -2.48 10.79 4.35
C GLY A 312 -3.32 10.14 3.26
N GLY A 313 -4.35 10.84 2.73
CA GLY A 313 -5.24 10.33 1.70
C GLY A 313 -4.71 10.49 0.27
N TYR A 314 -5.54 10.09 -0.69
CA TYR A 314 -5.25 10.39 -2.09
C TYR A 314 -5.53 11.87 -2.38
N LEU A 315 -4.58 12.55 -3.04
CA LEU A 315 -4.58 14.00 -3.14
C LEU A 315 -4.59 14.47 -4.60
N ARG A 316 -5.24 15.62 -4.83
CA ARG A 316 -5.01 16.46 -6.01
C ARG A 316 -3.90 17.43 -5.69
N TRP A 317 -2.96 17.55 -6.59
CA TRP A 317 -1.81 18.43 -6.48
C TRP A 317 -1.92 19.55 -7.51
N LYS A 318 -1.63 20.77 -7.10
CA LYS A 318 -1.47 21.91 -7.99
C LYS A 318 -0.06 22.46 -7.80
N VAL A 319 0.70 22.50 -8.87
CA VAL A 319 2.08 22.98 -8.86
C VAL A 319 2.21 24.11 -9.87
N THR A 320 2.66 25.27 -9.39
CA THR A 320 2.75 26.50 -10.20
C THR A 320 4.11 27.16 -10.08
N LYS A 321 4.64 27.63 -11.20
CA LYS A 321 5.87 28.40 -11.27
C LYS A 321 5.79 29.39 -12.42
N ALA A 322 6.27 30.64 -12.19
CA ALA A 322 6.29 31.67 -13.24
C ALA A 322 7.07 31.21 -14.48
N GLY A 323 6.49 31.39 -15.66
CA GLY A 323 7.06 30.95 -16.95
C GLY A 323 6.81 29.47 -17.32
N PHE A 324 6.15 28.72 -16.46
CA PHE A 324 5.79 27.31 -16.69
C PHE A 324 4.27 27.12 -16.70
N GLY A 325 3.83 26.08 -17.37
CA GLY A 325 2.44 25.65 -17.33
C GLY A 325 2.00 25.23 -15.92
N GLU A 326 0.77 25.55 -15.55
CA GLU A 326 0.19 25.01 -14.32
C GLU A 326 0.03 23.51 -14.43
N SER A 327 0.52 22.76 -13.44
CA SER A 327 0.34 21.32 -13.34
C SER A 327 -0.71 20.99 -12.28
N ILE A 328 -1.85 20.43 -12.71
CA ILE A 328 -2.88 19.87 -11.81
C ILE A 328 -2.95 18.38 -12.08
N THR A 329 -2.55 17.57 -11.10
CA THR A 329 -2.33 16.12 -11.22
C THR A 329 -2.79 15.39 -9.96
N ALA A 330 -2.88 14.07 -10.04
CA ALA A 330 -3.17 13.21 -8.89
C ALA A 330 -2.22 11.99 -8.89
N PRO A 331 -0.91 12.20 -8.66
CA PRO A 331 0.04 11.11 -8.60
C PRO A 331 -0.27 10.16 -7.45
N PRO A 332 0.17 8.88 -7.54
CA PRO A 332 0.05 7.93 -6.45
C PRO A 332 0.74 8.43 -5.18
N PRO A 333 0.22 8.07 -4.00
CA PRO A 333 0.92 8.33 -2.74
C PRO A 333 2.33 7.75 -2.76
N ALA A 334 3.33 8.56 -2.40
CA ALA A 334 4.73 8.18 -2.38
C ALA A 334 5.49 8.99 -1.34
N GLU A 335 6.58 8.43 -0.81
CA GLU A 335 7.50 9.15 0.09
C GLU A 335 8.22 10.31 -0.61
N THR A 336 8.42 10.19 -1.94
CA THR A 336 8.97 11.27 -2.77
C THR A 336 8.05 11.52 -3.95
N VAL A 337 7.57 12.75 -4.08
CA VAL A 337 6.73 13.20 -5.18
C VAL A 337 7.51 14.23 -6.01
N SER A 338 7.65 13.98 -7.31
CA SER A 338 8.41 14.82 -8.21
C SER A 338 7.56 15.35 -9.36
N PHE A 339 7.73 16.62 -9.69
CA PHE A 339 6.99 17.30 -10.76
C PHE A 339 7.95 17.90 -11.80
N ASP A 340 7.90 17.38 -13.03
CA ASP A 340 8.61 17.98 -14.16
C ASP A 340 7.73 19.05 -14.81
N LEU A 341 8.11 20.32 -14.66
CA LEU A 341 7.32 21.43 -15.18
C LEU A 341 7.75 21.75 -16.61
N VAL A 342 6.79 21.83 -17.50
CA VAL A 342 7.00 22.21 -18.89
C VAL A 342 6.89 23.73 -19.03
N ALA A 343 7.87 24.37 -19.69
CA ALA A 343 7.78 25.79 -19.98
C ALA A 343 6.52 26.11 -20.80
N ALA A 344 5.77 27.15 -20.41
CA ALA A 344 4.47 27.46 -21.01
C ALA A 344 4.54 27.62 -22.55
N ALA A 345 5.64 28.12 -23.08
CA ALA A 345 5.86 28.27 -24.53
C ALA A 345 6.10 26.94 -25.26
N LYS A 346 6.40 25.85 -24.56
CA LYS A 346 6.71 24.52 -25.14
C LYS A 346 5.59 23.51 -24.96
N ALA A 347 4.66 23.78 -24.05
CA ALA A 347 3.55 22.86 -23.78
C ALA A 347 2.57 22.86 -24.97
N PRO A 348 2.28 21.71 -25.58
CA PRO A 348 1.27 21.62 -26.62
C PRO A 348 -0.11 22.02 -26.04
N ALA A 349 -0.85 22.85 -26.78
CA ALA A 349 -2.14 23.34 -26.32
C ALA A 349 -3.12 22.19 -26.03
N GLY A 350 -3.74 22.20 -24.83
CA GLY A 350 -4.73 21.19 -24.44
C GLY A 350 -4.17 19.82 -24.10
N MET A 351 -2.85 19.64 -24.05
CA MET A 351 -2.21 18.36 -23.71
C MET A 351 -1.49 18.44 -22.36
N VAL A 352 -1.28 17.27 -21.75
CA VAL A 352 -0.52 17.11 -20.51
C VAL A 352 0.66 16.17 -20.74
N PRO A 353 1.82 16.44 -20.10
CA PRO A 353 2.99 15.59 -20.21
C PRO A 353 2.82 14.29 -19.41
N VAL A 354 3.25 13.19 -19.99
CA VAL A 354 3.37 11.89 -19.32
C VAL A 354 4.83 11.47 -19.37
N SER A 355 5.44 11.27 -18.21
CA SER A 355 6.84 10.87 -18.11
C SER A 355 7.05 9.48 -18.70
N GLY A 356 8.12 9.31 -19.46
CA GLY A 356 8.57 8.03 -19.98
C GLY A 356 9.11 7.11 -18.89
N GLY A 357 9.69 6.01 -19.31
CA GLY A 357 10.35 5.04 -18.43
C GLY A 357 9.85 3.61 -18.63
N PRO A 358 10.34 2.67 -17.81
CA PRO A 358 9.89 1.29 -17.87
C PRO A 358 8.42 1.18 -17.50
N TRP A 359 7.68 0.38 -18.26
CA TRP A 359 6.28 0.08 -18.01
C TRP A 359 6.00 -1.39 -18.27
N ALA A 360 5.35 -2.03 -17.32
CA ALA A 360 4.78 -3.36 -17.47
C ALA A 360 3.49 -3.42 -16.67
N ASP A 361 2.49 -4.10 -17.19
CA ASP A 361 1.22 -4.29 -16.49
C ASP A 361 0.56 -5.61 -16.94
N TYR A 362 -0.30 -6.14 -16.06
CA TYR A 362 -1.17 -7.25 -16.36
C TYR A 362 -2.57 -6.72 -16.68
N LEU A 363 -3.03 -6.93 -17.91
CA LEU A 363 -4.31 -6.45 -18.39
C LEU A 363 -5.26 -7.63 -18.58
N ALA A 364 -6.46 -7.55 -18.00
CA ALA A 364 -7.50 -8.55 -18.23
C ALA A 364 -7.74 -8.73 -19.73
N PHE A 365 -7.91 -9.96 -20.18
CA PHE A 365 -8.10 -10.38 -21.58
C PHE A 365 -6.90 -10.22 -22.52
N ILE A 366 -5.86 -9.46 -22.15
CA ILE A 366 -4.66 -9.26 -22.98
C ILE A 366 -3.47 -10.03 -22.41
N GLY A 367 -3.44 -10.22 -21.06
CA GLY A 367 -2.32 -10.83 -20.36
C GLY A 367 -1.21 -9.83 -20.03
N TRP A 368 0.00 -10.35 -19.78
CA TRP A 368 1.16 -9.52 -19.48
C TRP A 368 1.60 -8.70 -20.70
N MET A 369 1.78 -7.41 -20.48
CA MET A 369 2.38 -6.47 -21.42
C MET A 369 3.63 -5.84 -20.81
N GLY A 370 4.70 -5.74 -21.59
CA GLY A 370 5.98 -5.20 -21.15
C GLY A 370 6.94 -6.28 -20.66
N PRO A 371 8.11 -5.87 -20.07
CA PRO A 371 8.46 -4.47 -19.84
C PRO A 371 8.81 -3.72 -21.14
N TYR A 372 8.29 -2.50 -21.29
CA TYR A 372 8.60 -1.59 -22.39
C TYR A 372 9.28 -0.34 -21.85
N ALA A 373 10.30 0.17 -22.55
CA ALA A 373 10.87 1.49 -22.31
C ALA A 373 10.06 2.53 -23.10
N LEU A 374 8.97 3.04 -22.53
CA LEU A 374 8.16 4.06 -23.17
C LEU A 374 8.90 5.41 -23.18
N PRO A 375 9.00 6.12 -24.33
CA PRO A 375 9.48 7.49 -24.33
C PRO A 375 8.49 8.41 -23.63
N PRO A 376 8.89 9.62 -23.19
CA PRO A 376 7.94 10.64 -22.78
C PRO A 376 6.99 10.99 -23.92
N PHE A 377 5.79 11.39 -23.58
CA PHE A 377 4.79 11.79 -24.56
C PHE A 377 3.83 12.81 -23.95
N TYR A 378 3.12 13.54 -24.78
CA TYR A 378 1.96 14.31 -24.37
C TYR A 378 0.68 13.55 -24.73
N ILE A 379 -0.35 13.70 -23.90
CA ILE A 379 -1.68 13.15 -24.13
C ILE A 379 -2.68 14.29 -24.02
N ASP A 380 -3.73 14.26 -24.85
CA ASP A 380 -4.83 15.23 -24.72
C ASP A 380 -5.40 15.20 -23.31
N ARG A 381 -5.56 16.39 -22.69
CA ARG A 381 -6.13 16.50 -21.33
C ARG A 381 -7.55 15.94 -21.27
N PHE A 382 -8.31 16.14 -22.33
CA PHE A 382 -9.69 15.68 -22.53
C PHE A 382 -9.79 14.86 -23.81
N GLU A 383 -10.91 14.18 -23.99
CA GLU A 383 -11.27 13.61 -25.30
C GLU A 383 -11.38 14.72 -26.36
N VAL A 384 -11.21 14.38 -27.62
CA VAL A 384 -11.44 15.29 -28.74
C VAL A 384 -12.90 15.70 -28.75
N THR A 385 -13.17 17.00 -28.74
CA THR A 385 -14.52 17.54 -28.71
C THR A 385 -15.18 17.58 -30.08
N ASN A 386 -16.51 17.64 -30.13
CA ASN A 386 -17.28 17.85 -31.34
C ASN A 386 -16.83 19.11 -32.12
N ARG A 387 -16.54 20.21 -31.43
CA ARG A 387 -16.01 21.45 -31.99
C ARG A 387 -14.69 21.23 -32.72
N GLN A 388 -13.76 20.55 -32.11
CA GLN A 388 -12.46 20.25 -32.71
C GLN A 388 -12.60 19.31 -33.91
N TYR A 389 -13.50 18.34 -33.81
CA TYR A 389 -13.77 17.42 -34.95
C TYR A 389 -14.49 18.11 -36.10
N GLN A 390 -15.35 19.10 -35.83
CA GLN A 390 -15.97 19.93 -36.87
C GLN A 390 -14.93 20.68 -37.69
N GLU A 391 -13.88 21.20 -37.07
CA GLU A 391 -12.76 21.84 -37.78
C GLU A 391 -12.07 20.88 -38.77
N PHE A 392 -11.92 19.59 -38.39
CA PHE A 392 -11.42 18.56 -39.32
C PHE A 392 -12.34 18.38 -40.50
N LEU A 393 -13.62 18.27 -40.25
CA LEU A 393 -14.62 18.13 -41.30
C LEU A 393 -14.62 19.33 -42.26
N ASP A 394 -14.70 20.55 -41.73
CA ASP A 394 -14.76 21.82 -42.44
C ASP A 394 -13.53 22.08 -43.31
N LYS A 395 -12.36 21.60 -42.84
CA LYS A 395 -11.08 21.65 -43.58
C LYS A 395 -10.89 20.48 -44.54
N GLY A 396 -11.99 19.81 -44.89
CA GLY A 396 -12.02 18.74 -45.93
C GLY A 396 -11.41 17.41 -45.45
N GLY A 397 -11.51 17.11 -44.18
CA GLY A 397 -10.95 15.88 -43.56
C GLY A 397 -11.39 14.59 -44.26
N TYR A 398 -12.68 14.51 -44.67
CA TYR A 398 -13.20 13.33 -45.35
C TYR A 398 -12.92 13.30 -46.86
N SER A 399 -12.43 14.38 -47.47
CA SER A 399 -12.07 14.47 -48.87
C SER A 399 -10.57 14.42 -49.11
N THR A 400 -9.77 14.73 -48.11
CA THR A 400 -8.30 14.78 -48.19
C THR A 400 -7.70 13.40 -47.90
N ARG A 401 -7.45 12.62 -48.95
CA ARG A 401 -6.92 11.24 -48.86
C ARG A 401 -5.63 11.13 -48.05
N GLY A 402 -4.83 12.20 -48.00
CA GLY A 402 -3.56 12.21 -47.26
C GLY A 402 -3.64 11.98 -45.76
N TYR A 403 -4.80 12.21 -45.12
CA TYR A 403 -5.01 11.90 -43.69
C TYR A 403 -5.33 10.43 -43.43
N TRP A 404 -5.77 9.68 -44.44
CA TRP A 404 -6.21 8.29 -44.33
C TRP A 404 -5.10 7.35 -44.77
N LYS A 405 -4.08 7.18 -43.88
CA LYS A 405 -2.85 6.44 -44.15
C LYS A 405 -3.02 4.92 -44.19
N GLN A 406 -4.08 4.42 -43.57
CA GLN A 406 -4.25 2.99 -43.37
C GLN A 406 -5.13 2.38 -44.46
N PRO A 407 -4.79 1.18 -44.95
CA PRO A 407 -5.64 0.49 -45.91
C PRO A 407 -6.97 0.12 -45.27
N PHE A 408 -8.08 0.28 -46.05
CA PHE A 408 -9.40 -0.13 -45.62
C PHE A 408 -9.60 -1.61 -45.91
N THR A 409 -9.27 -2.48 -44.94
CA THR A 409 -9.43 -3.92 -45.11
C THR A 409 -10.65 -4.40 -44.32
N ARG A 410 -11.53 -5.17 -44.94
CA ARG A 410 -12.72 -5.75 -44.33
C ARG A 410 -12.86 -7.21 -44.75
N ASN A 411 -12.90 -8.13 -43.77
CA ASN A 411 -12.93 -9.58 -43.99
C ASN A 411 -11.82 -10.07 -44.94
N GLY A 412 -10.61 -9.55 -44.80
CA GLY A 412 -9.45 -9.88 -45.64
C GLY A 412 -9.44 -9.30 -47.04
N ARG A 413 -10.42 -8.42 -47.39
CA ARG A 413 -10.50 -7.73 -48.70
C ARG A 413 -10.23 -6.24 -48.54
N ASP A 414 -9.31 -5.71 -49.34
CA ASP A 414 -9.09 -4.27 -49.41
C ASP A 414 -10.27 -3.58 -50.15
N MET A 415 -10.74 -2.51 -49.56
CA MET A 415 -11.82 -1.69 -50.10
C MET A 415 -11.26 -0.50 -50.87
N ALA A 416 -11.97 -0.12 -51.96
CA ALA A 416 -11.64 1.11 -52.65
C ALA A 416 -11.97 2.34 -51.77
N TRP A 417 -11.28 3.45 -52.02
CA TRP A 417 -11.48 4.72 -51.32
C TRP A 417 -12.96 5.14 -51.25
N ASN A 418 -13.64 5.18 -52.37
CA ASN A 418 -15.05 5.62 -52.44
C ASN A 418 -15.97 4.65 -51.64
N GLU A 419 -15.73 3.35 -51.76
CA GLU A 419 -16.45 2.32 -51.01
C GLU A 419 -16.29 2.52 -49.47
N ALA A 420 -15.08 2.85 -49.00
CA ALA A 420 -14.83 3.12 -47.60
C ALA A 420 -15.49 4.44 -47.14
N MET A 421 -15.37 5.52 -47.95
CA MET A 421 -15.95 6.80 -47.59
C MET A 421 -17.49 6.77 -47.55
N ASP A 422 -18.13 5.88 -48.30
CA ASP A 422 -19.58 5.67 -48.24
C ASP A 422 -20.03 5.07 -46.90
N LEU A 423 -19.15 4.45 -46.13
CA LEU A 423 -19.45 3.97 -44.79
C LEU A 423 -19.35 5.06 -43.72
N PHE A 424 -18.58 6.14 -43.99
CA PHE A 424 -18.28 7.18 -42.99
C PHE A 424 -19.24 8.39 -43.17
N ARG A 425 -20.53 8.11 -43.02
CA ARG A 425 -21.60 9.09 -43.16
C ARG A 425 -22.35 9.28 -41.84
N ASP A 426 -22.85 10.50 -41.64
CA ASP A 426 -23.73 10.86 -40.55
C ASP A 426 -25.15 10.27 -40.71
N ALA A 427 -26.04 10.53 -39.78
CA ALA A 427 -27.41 10.04 -39.78
C ALA A 427 -28.22 10.52 -41.02
N THR A 428 -27.78 11.59 -41.71
CA THR A 428 -28.40 12.16 -42.88
C THR A 428 -27.73 11.80 -44.23
N GLY A 429 -26.67 10.98 -44.17
CA GLY A 429 -25.92 10.53 -45.32
C GLY A 429 -24.82 11.47 -45.80
N ARG A 430 -24.47 12.51 -45.03
CA ARG A 430 -23.30 13.36 -45.29
C ARG A 430 -22.06 12.78 -44.64
N PRO A 431 -20.85 13.12 -45.14
CA PRO A 431 -19.62 12.76 -44.44
C PRO A 431 -19.62 13.30 -42.99
N GLY A 432 -19.27 12.46 -42.02
CA GLY A 432 -19.24 12.87 -40.61
C GLY A 432 -19.59 11.73 -39.64
N PRO A 433 -19.41 11.94 -38.30
CA PRO A 433 -19.72 10.98 -37.25
C PRO A 433 -21.17 10.48 -37.30
N SER A 434 -21.42 9.20 -36.98
CA SER A 434 -22.76 8.59 -37.03
C SER A 434 -23.80 9.25 -36.13
N THR A 435 -23.33 9.97 -35.10
CA THR A 435 -24.15 10.70 -34.12
C THR A 435 -24.50 12.11 -34.55
N TRP A 436 -24.02 12.55 -35.73
CA TRP A 436 -24.27 13.89 -36.26
C TRP A 436 -25.40 13.89 -37.30
N GLU A 437 -25.90 15.08 -37.61
CA GLU A 437 -26.93 15.30 -38.64
C GLU A 437 -26.57 16.49 -39.51
N GLY A 438 -26.76 16.36 -40.80
CA GLY A 438 -26.52 17.45 -41.74
C GLY A 438 -25.06 17.89 -41.88
N GLY A 439 -24.10 17.05 -41.44
CA GLY A 439 -22.69 17.39 -41.40
C GLY A 439 -22.30 18.20 -40.15
N HIS A 440 -23.15 18.25 -39.14
CA HIS A 440 -22.93 19.04 -37.92
C HIS A 440 -23.28 18.25 -36.65
N TYR A 441 -22.59 18.54 -35.56
CA TYR A 441 -22.93 18.00 -34.27
C TYR A 441 -24.23 18.60 -33.71
N PRO A 442 -24.94 17.93 -32.80
CA PRO A 442 -26.16 18.44 -32.18
C PRO A 442 -25.94 19.81 -31.52
N LYS A 443 -26.94 20.68 -31.62
CA LYS A 443 -26.89 22.03 -31.06
C LYS A 443 -26.46 21.99 -29.55
N ASP A 444 -25.64 22.95 -29.17
CA ASP A 444 -25.10 23.12 -27.78
C ASP A 444 -24.20 21.98 -27.29
N LYS A 445 -23.80 21.06 -28.19
CA LYS A 445 -22.89 19.94 -27.83
C LYS A 445 -21.47 20.10 -28.36
N GLY A 446 -21.00 21.32 -28.58
CA GLY A 446 -19.64 21.58 -29.07
C GLY A 446 -18.55 21.12 -28.16
N ASP A 447 -18.74 21.18 -26.82
CA ASP A 447 -17.78 20.79 -25.79
C ASP A 447 -17.97 19.34 -25.29
N TYR A 448 -18.89 18.59 -25.88
CA TYR A 448 -19.01 17.13 -25.69
C TYR A 448 -17.93 16.41 -26.50
N PRO A 449 -17.51 15.22 -26.10
CA PRO A 449 -16.59 14.42 -26.91
C PRO A 449 -17.24 14.06 -28.24
N VAL A 450 -16.47 14.08 -29.31
CA VAL A 450 -16.91 13.49 -30.56
C VAL A 450 -17.13 12.00 -30.37
N SER A 451 -18.22 11.47 -30.89
CA SER A 451 -18.55 10.05 -30.77
C SER A 451 -19.28 9.54 -32.01
N GLY A 452 -19.36 8.20 -32.12
CA GLY A 452 -19.91 7.59 -33.34
C GLY A 452 -18.94 7.62 -34.51
N ILE A 453 -17.62 7.53 -34.23
CA ILE A 453 -16.56 7.47 -35.24
C ILE A 453 -15.87 6.10 -35.24
N SER A 454 -15.45 5.66 -36.40
CA SER A 454 -14.64 4.47 -36.62
C SER A 454 -13.18 4.70 -36.22
N TRP A 455 -12.42 3.62 -36.13
CA TRP A 455 -10.97 3.69 -35.92
C TRP A 455 -10.25 4.46 -37.04
N PHE A 456 -10.70 4.28 -38.29
CA PHE A 456 -10.15 4.99 -39.44
C PHE A 456 -10.39 6.50 -39.38
N GLU A 457 -11.59 6.91 -38.97
CA GLU A 457 -11.94 8.30 -38.74
C GLU A 457 -11.12 8.92 -37.61
N ALA A 458 -10.92 8.19 -36.51
CA ALA A 458 -10.07 8.59 -35.39
C ALA A 458 -8.61 8.74 -35.81
N ALA A 459 -8.08 7.78 -36.60
CA ALA A 459 -6.71 7.85 -37.11
C ALA A 459 -6.50 9.00 -38.09
N ALA A 460 -7.47 9.26 -38.96
CA ALA A 460 -7.44 10.38 -39.90
C ALA A 460 -7.49 11.74 -39.20
N TYR A 461 -8.29 11.85 -38.15
CA TYR A 461 -8.29 13.04 -37.29
C TYR A 461 -6.93 13.26 -36.61
N ALA A 462 -6.33 12.19 -36.06
CA ALA A 462 -5.03 12.29 -35.43
C ALA A 462 -3.94 12.80 -36.40
N GLU A 463 -3.91 12.27 -37.65
CA GLU A 463 -3.04 12.76 -38.72
C GLU A 463 -3.28 14.24 -39.06
N PHE A 464 -4.56 14.66 -39.19
CA PHE A 464 -4.90 16.05 -39.39
C PHE A 464 -4.40 16.97 -38.30
N ALA A 465 -4.51 16.53 -37.05
CA ALA A 465 -4.06 17.26 -35.85
C ALA A 465 -2.53 17.23 -35.65
N GLY A 466 -1.77 16.50 -36.48
CA GLY A 466 -0.33 16.30 -36.29
C GLY A 466 -0.01 15.46 -35.06
N LYS A 467 -0.90 14.58 -34.66
CA LYS A 467 -0.86 13.70 -33.48
C LYS A 467 -0.93 12.23 -33.89
N ALA A 468 -1.04 11.34 -32.92
CA ALA A 468 -1.23 9.90 -33.13
C ALA A 468 -2.31 9.34 -32.19
N LEU A 469 -2.87 8.19 -32.55
CA LEU A 469 -3.67 7.40 -31.61
C LEU A 469 -2.73 6.80 -30.54
N PRO A 470 -3.13 6.76 -29.25
CA PRO A 470 -2.33 6.13 -28.20
C PRO A 470 -2.22 4.62 -28.43
N VAL A 471 -1.09 4.02 -28.04
CA VAL A 471 -1.02 2.57 -27.85
C VAL A 471 -1.55 2.21 -26.46
N ILE A 472 -1.98 0.95 -26.27
CA ILE A 472 -2.53 0.47 -24.99
C ILE A 472 -1.60 0.80 -23.82
N ALA A 473 -0.29 0.58 -23.98
CA ALA A 473 0.70 0.87 -22.95
C ALA A 473 0.72 2.37 -22.55
N GLN A 474 0.48 3.30 -23.47
CA GLN A 474 0.37 4.72 -23.17
C GLN A 474 -0.90 5.07 -22.40
N GLY A 475 -2.03 4.49 -22.77
CA GLY A 475 -3.29 4.69 -22.04
C GLY A 475 -3.22 4.20 -20.60
N TYR A 476 -2.69 3.00 -20.37
CA TYR A 476 -2.51 2.48 -19.01
C TYR A 476 -1.35 3.13 -18.26
N ARG A 477 -0.35 3.69 -18.94
CA ARG A 477 0.64 4.56 -18.31
C ARG A 477 0.01 5.84 -17.81
N ALA A 478 -0.87 6.46 -18.60
CA ALA A 478 -1.56 7.69 -18.23
C ALA A 478 -2.63 7.48 -17.13
N MET A 479 -3.26 6.29 -17.10
CA MET A 479 -4.25 5.91 -16.09
C MET A 479 -4.13 4.40 -15.77
N PRO A 480 -3.29 4.00 -14.82
CA PRO A 480 -3.20 2.61 -14.37
C PRO A 480 -4.54 2.09 -13.81
N ALA A 481 -4.86 0.84 -14.07
CA ALA A 481 -6.09 0.22 -13.56
C ALA A 481 -6.17 0.22 -12.02
N SER A 482 -5.03 0.19 -11.33
CA SER A 482 -4.97 0.26 -9.87
C SER A 482 -5.52 1.56 -9.26
N PHE A 483 -5.67 2.62 -10.08
CA PHE A 483 -6.22 3.92 -9.65
C PHE A 483 -7.72 4.07 -9.85
N ASP A 484 -8.36 3.14 -10.51
CA ASP A 484 -9.79 3.17 -10.78
C ASP A 484 -10.62 3.39 -9.52
N ARG A 485 -10.21 2.79 -8.40
CA ARG A 485 -10.87 2.94 -7.09
C ARG A 485 -11.01 4.39 -6.59
N PHE A 486 -10.12 5.29 -7.01
CA PHE A 486 -10.17 6.70 -6.63
C PHE A 486 -10.95 7.54 -7.64
N VAL A 487 -10.96 7.11 -8.90
CA VAL A 487 -11.44 7.91 -10.03
C VAL A 487 -12.89 7.60 -10.37
N ILE A 488 -13.36 6.37 -10.17
CA ILE A 488 -14.71 5.89 -10.56
C ILE A 488 -15.82 6.79 -10.04
N GLU A 489 -15.82 7.11 -8.75
CA GLU A 489 -16.87 7.95 -8.14
C GLU A 489 -16.90 9.40 -8.67
N GLN A 490 -15.81 9.83 -9.31
CA GLN A 490 -15.65 11.15 -9.89
C GLN A 490 -15.78 11.13 -11.41
N SER A 491 -16.15 10.00 -12.02
CA SER A 491 -16.20 9.77 -13.48
C SER A 491 -17.62 9.63 -14.00
N ASN A 492 -17.79 9.88 -15.30
CA ASN A 492 -19.09 9.70 -15.98
C ASN A 492 -19.30 8.25 -16.39
N LEU A 493 -19.95 7.47 -15.56
CA LEU A 493 -20.33 6.08 -15.83
C LEU A 493 -21.83 5.94 -16.18
N THR A 494 -22.50 7.01 -16.58
CA THR A 494 -23.94 6.96 -16.90
C THR A 494 -24.26 6.29 -18.24
N GLY A 495 -23.25 6.06 -19.10
CA GLY A 495 -23.44 5.58 -20.47
C GLY A 495 -23.90 6.67 -21.46
N ASN A 496 -24.06 7.90 -20.99
CA ASN A 496 -24.39 9.06 -21.84
C ASN A 496 -23.24 10.07 -21.81
N PRO A 497 -22.70 10.49 -22.94
CA PRO A 497 -21.64 11.49 -22.97
C PRO A 497 -22.06 12.82 -22.32
N ALA A 498 -21.12 13.46 -21.64
CA ALA A 498 -21.22 14.78 -21.03
C ALA A 498 -20.12 15.71 -21.57
N PRO A 499 -20.20 17.03 -21.38
CA PRO A 499 -19.09 17.92 -21.70
C PRO A 499 -17.77 17.46 -21.09
N VAL A 500 -16.69 17.51 -21.86
CA VAL A 500 -15.37 17.09 -21.39
C VAL A 500 -14.95 17.85 -20.14
N GLY A 501 -14.41 17.15 -19.14
CA GLY A 501 -14.00 17.75 -17.87
C GLY A 501 -15.15 18.21 -16.96
N GLN A 502 -16.40 17.90 -17.26
CA GLN A 502 -17.52 18.16 -16.34
C GLN A 502 -17.41 17.32 -15.08
N PHE A 503 -16.94 16.11 -15.21
CA PHE A 503 -16.67 15.22 -14.11
C PHE A 503 -15.25 15.43 -13.58
N SER A 504 -15.06 15.15 -12.30
CA SER A 504 -13.82 15.50 -11.61
C SER A 504 -12.79 14.35 -11.59
N GLY A 505 -12.97 13.30 -12.37
CA GLY A 505 -12.07 12.14 -12.45
C GLY A 505 -10.71 12.51 -13.02
N LEU A 506 -9.80 12.98 -12.17
CA LEU A 506 -8.46 13.45 -12.52
C LEU A 506 -7.45 12.30 -12.47
N GLY A 507 -6.76 12.06 -13.59
CA GLY A 507 -5.70 11.07 -13.68
C GLY A 507 -4.35 11.52 -13.05
N PRO A 508 -3.41 10.58 -12.88
CA PRO A 508 -2.11 10.84 -12.28
C PRO A 508 -1.31 11.95 -12.95
N PHE A 509 -1.49 12.16 -14.22
CA PHE A 509 -0.75 13.15 -15.03
C PHE A 509 -1.59 14.37 -15.43
N GLY A 510 -2.82 14.49 -14.95
CA GLY A 510 -3.66 15.65 -15.24
C GLY A 510 -4.67 15.46 -16.38
N THR A 511 -4.89 14.25 -16.82
CA THR A 511 -5.96 13.87 -17.74
C THR A 511 -7.30 13.79 -17.04
N PHE A 512 -8.40 14.05 -17.75
CA PHE A 512 -9.77 13.84 -17.31
C PHE A 512 -10.48 12.86 -18.24
N ASP A 513 -11.54 12.25 -17.74
CA ASP A 513 -12.45 11.38 -18.50
C ASP A 513 -11.79 10.13 -19.12
N LEU A 514 -10.57 9.72 -18.69
CA LEU A 514 -9.97 8.43 -19.09
C LEU A 514 -10.73 7.22 -18.53
N VAL A 515 -11.66 7.45 -17.60
CA VAL A 515 -12.61 6.49 -17.08
C VAL A 515 -14.00 7.02 -17.35
N GLY A 516 -14.78 6.32 -18.17
CA GLY A 516 -16.13 6.71 -18.50
C GLY A 516 -16.24 7.62 -19.74
N ASN A 517 -17.31 8.39 -19.80
CA ASN A 517 -17.71 9.33 -20.84
C ASN A 517 -17.85 8.68 -22.24
N VAL A 518 -16.77 8.53 -23.03
CA VAL A 518 -16.77 7.75 -24.29
C VAL A 518 -15.66 6.70 -24.29
N ARG A 519 -15.76 5.73 -25.20
CA ARG A 519 -14.67 4.81 -25.51
C ARG A 519 -13.70 5.48 -26.46
N GLU A 520 -12.42 5.35 -26.22
CA GLU A 520 -11.36 5.94 -27.03
C GLU A 520 -10.68 4.88 -27.87
N TRP A 521 -10.49 5.15 -29.17
CA TRP A 521 -9.78 4.26 -30.06
C TRP A 521 -8.28 4.26 -29.80
N TYR A 522 -7.69 3.08 -29.81
CA TYR A 522 -6.25 2.84 -29.64
C TYR A 522 -5.63 2.27 -30.91
N TRP A 523 -4.33 2.46 -31.07
CA TRP A 523 -3.60 2.03 -32.23
C TRP A 523 -3.55 0.50 -32.40
N ASN A 524 -3.36 -0.25 -31.29
CA ASN A 524 -3.11 -1.67 -31.34
C ASN A 524 -4.22 -2.48 -32.02
N ALA A 525 -3.80 -3.45 -32.85
CA ALA A 525 -4.71 -4.42 -33.41
C ALA A 525 -5.05 -5.51 -32.36
N GLY A 526 -6.33 -5.90 -32.31
CA GLY A 526 -6.85 -6.99 -31.49
C GLY A 526 -6.93 -8.34 -32.23
N GLY A 527 -6.40 -8.40 -33.44
CA GLY A 527 -6.45 -9.49 -34.39
C GLY A 527 -6.38 -8.95 -35.82
N SER A 528 -6.69 -9.76 -36.86
CA SER A 528 -6.58 -9.35 -38.26
C SER A 528 -7.50 -8.18 -38.61
N ASP A 529 -8.71 -8.16 -38.08
CA ASP A 529 -9.72 -7.17 -38.44
C ASP A 529 -10.32 -6.47 -37.20
N LEU A 530 -9.56 -6.36 -36.14
CA LEU A 530 -10.00 -5.75 -34.90
C LEU A 530 -9.01 -4.68 -34.40
N ARG A 531 -9.55 -3.63 -33.75
CA ARG A 531 -8.80 -2.56 -33.08
C ARG A 531 -9.30 -2.40 -31.65
N TYR A 532 -8.41 -2.02 -30.73
CA TYR A 532 -8.79 -1.79 -29.35
C TYR A 532 -9.49 -0.44 -29.17
N ALA A 533 -10.53 -0.45 -28.35
CA ALA A 533 -11.14 0.73 -27.76
C ALA A 533 -11.15 0.57 -26.23
N LEU A 534 -10.80 1.61 -25.51
CA LEU A 534 -10.83 1.67 -24.06
C LEU A 534 -11.76 2.80 -23.62
N GLY A 535 -12.50 2.60 -22.55
CA GLY A 535 -13.39 3.64 -22.06
C GLY A 535 -13.98 3.33 -20.69
N ARG A 536 -13.68 2.13 -20.14
CA ARG A 536 -14.13 1.72 -18.81
C ARG A 536 -15.59 2.09 -18.54
N GLN A 537 -16.44 1.74 -19.49
CA GLN A 537 -17.90 1.97 -19.43
C GLN A 537 -18.57 0.92 -18.53
N PRO A 538 -19.75 1.21 -17.94
CA PRO A 538 -20.46 0.25 -17.11
C PRO A 538 -20.76 -1.08 -17.79
N SER A 539 -21.04 -1.05 -19.11
CA SER A 539 -21.31 -2.25 -19.91
C SER A 539 -20.04 -2.97 -20.39
N SER A 540 -18.86 -2.32 -20.30
CA SER A 540 -17.59 -2.86 -20.77
C SER A 540 -16.43 -2.16 -20.08
N TYR A 541 -16.13 -2.62 -18.88
CA TYR A 541 -15.12 -1.99 -18.03
C TYR A 541 -13.70 -2.50 -18.31
N GLY A 542 -13.38 -2.87 -19.51
CA GLY A 542 -12.08 -3.32 -19.96
C GLY A 542 -11.76 -2.88 -21.38
N PRO A 543 -10.60 -3.27 -21.90
CA PRO A 543 -10.32 -3.09 -23.32
C PRO A 543 -11.28 -3.95 -24.15
N GLU A 544 -11.80 -3.39 -25.21
CA GLU A 544 -12.60 -4.10 -26.22
C GLU A 544 -11.87 -4.14 -27.54
N ALA A 545 -11.88 -5.29 -28.21
CA ALA A 545 -11.41 -5.42 -29.58
C ALA A 545 -12.63 -5.38 -30.54
N LEU A 546 -12.75 -4.28 -31.25
CA LEU A 546 -13.89 -3.98 -32.12
C LEU A 546 -13.48 -3.94 -33.59
N SER A 547 -14.43 -4.09 -34.51
CA SER A 547 -14.19 -3.82 -35.94
C SER A 547 -13.66 -2.40 -36.11
N PRO A 548 -12.64 -2.17 -36.95
CA PRO A 548 -12.14 -0.83 -37.22
C PRO A 548 -13.19 0.06 -37.94
N PHE A 549 -14.29 -0.53 -38.44
CA PHE A 549 -15.45 0.15 -39.01
C PHE A 549 -16.58 0.36 -37.99
N ASP A 550 -16.43 -0.06 -36.74
CA ASP A 550 -17.46 0.14 -35.71
C ASP A 550 -17.61 1.63 -35.40
N ARG A 551 -18.81 2.12 -35.53
CA ARG A 551 -19.23 3.52 -35.34
C ARG A 551 -20.34 3.62 -34.30
N SER A 552 -20.24 2.77 -33.26
CA SER A 552 -21.15 2.79 -32.10
C SER A 552 -21.10 4.17 -31.42
N ALA A 553 -22.27 4.59 -30.93
CA ALA A 553 -22.48 5.96 -30.41
C ALA A 553 -21.53 6.41 -29.29
N LEU A 554 -20.83 5.48 -28.67
CA LEU A 554 -19.85 5.79 -27.61
C LEU A 554 -18.39 5.73 -28.10
N ASN A 555 -18.09 5.43 -29.36
CA ASN A 555 -16.74 5.37 -29.88
C ASN A 555 -16.21 6.76 -30.21
N GLY A 556 -15.27 7.26 -29.47
CA GLY A 556 -14.62 8.56 -29.63
C GLY A 556 -13.09 8.43 -29.78
N VAL A 557 -12.36 9.49 -29.50
CA VAL A 557 -10.89 9.54 -29.66
C VAL A 557 -10.24 10.52 -28.69
N ARG A 558 -9.06 10.15 -28.24
CA ARG A 558 -8.05 10.99 -27.59
C ARG A 558 -6.73 10.77 -28.31
N CYS A 559 -5.91 11.82 -28.45
CA CYS A 559 -4.65 11.74 -29.17
C CYS A 559 -3.45 11.89 -28.26
N VAL A 560 -2.31 11.40 -28.75
CA VAL A 560 -1.00 11.57 -28.14
C VAL A 560 -0.02 12.28 -29.10
N LEU A 561 0.97 12.93 -28.54
CA LEU A 561 2.12 13.46 -29.28
C LEU A 561 3.38 12.82 -28.68
N ASN A 562 4.05 12.00 -29.46
CA ASN A 562 5.23 11.23 -29.01
C ASN A 562 6.49 12.09 -29.09
N GLU A 563 7.32 12.07 -28.06
CA GLU A 563 8.64 12.73 -28.05
C GLU A 563 9.78 11.80 -28.53
N GLY A 564 9.45 10.56 -28.87
CA GLY A 564 10.39 9.55 -29.37
C GLY A 564 9.67 8.36 -29.99
N PRO A 565 10.42 7.43 -30.60
CA PRO A 565 9.85 6.24 -31.21
C PRO A 565 9.25 5.30 -30.15
N ILE A 566 8.03 4.85 -30.39
CA ILE A 566 7.38 3.83 -29.54
C ILE A 566 8.01 2.46 -29.83
N PRO A 567 8.37 1.66 -28.81
CA PRO A 567 8.87 0.30 -29.00
C PRO A 567 7.94 -0.55 -29.87
N SER A 568 8.49 -1.29 -30.83
CA SER A 568 7.72 -2.13 -31.77
C SER A 568 6.82 -3.12 -31.06
N GLU A 569 7.30 -3.65 -29.92
CA GLU A 569 6.55 -4.60 -29.09
C GLU A 569 5.31 -3.96 -28.43
N ALA A 570 5.36 -2.68 -28.11
CA ALA A 570 4.22 -1.94 -27.56
C ALA A 570 3.16 -1.63 -28.63
N VAL A 571 3.58 -1.53 -29.89
CA VAL A 571 2.70 -1.29 -31.05
C VAL A 571 2.12 -2.60 -31.60
N ALA A 572 2.78 -3.72 -31.34
CA ALA A 572 2.43 -5.02 -31.90
C ALA A 572 0.95 -5.40 -31.65
N PRO A 573 0.34 -6.18 -32.56
CA PRO A 573 -0.97 -6.74 -32.36
C PRO A 573 -1.06 -7.56 -31.07
N ARG A 574 -2.18 -7.44 -30.36
CA ARG A 574 -2.47 -8.21 -29.14
C ARG A 574 -3.79 -8.93 -29.32
N ILE A 575 -3.75 -10.25 -29.32
CA ILE A 575 -4.97 -11.05 -29.45
C ILE A 575 -5.70 -11.03 -28.10
N MET A 576 -6.97 -10.63 -28.11
CA MET A 576 -7.82 -10.72 -26.92
C MET A 576 -8.14 -12.17 -26.61
N LEU A 577 -7.78 -12.62 -25.44
CA LEU A 577 -8.08 -13.95 -24.92
C LEU A 577 -9.46 -13.91 -24.22
N LYS A 578 -10.52 -14.04 -25.01
CA LYS A 578 -11.88 -14.07 -24.46
C LYS A 578 -12.45 -15.47 -24.60
N ARG A 579 -12.62 -16.17 -23.48
CA ARG A 579 -13.30 -17.45 -23.44
C ARG A 579 -14.80 -17.25 -23.41
N ASP A 580 -15.52 -17.97 -24.25
CA ASP A 580 -16.98 -18.04 -24.18
C ASP A 580 -17.38 -19.23 -23.30
N PHE A 581 -17.55 -18.97 -22.01
CA PHE A 581 -17.87 -20.00 -21.03
C PHE A 581 -19.22 -20.68 -21.27
N SER A 582 -20.12 -20.08 -22.10
CA SER A 582 -21.38 -20.74 -22.48
C SER A 582 -21.18 -21.94 -23.40
N LYS A 583 -20.04 -21.97 -24.08
CA LYS A 583 -19.67 -23.05 -25.02
C LYS A 583 -18.68 -24.05 -24.45
N VAL A 584 -18.11 -23.78 -23.29
CA VAL A 584 -17.14 -24.70 -22.66
C VAL A 584 -17.89 -25.77 -21.88
N GLN A 585 -17.58 -27.02 -22.17
CA GLN A 585 -18.12 -28.17 -21.43
C GLN A 585 -17.08 -28.67 -20.43
N PRO A 586 -17.48 -29.07 -19.21
CA PRO A 586 -16.60 -29.70 -18.26
C PRO A 586 -16.15 -31.07 -18.77
N VAL A 587 -15.03 -31.57 -18.28
CA VAL A 587 -14.59 -32.93 -18.56
C VAL A 587 -15.54 -33.96 -17.95
N ASP A 588 -15.55 -35.17 -18.54
CA ASP A 588 -16.32 -36.29 -17.99
C ASP A 588 -15.80 -36.74 -16.60
N GLU A 589 -16.60 -37.50 -15.88
CA GLU A 589 -16.29 -37.95 -14.51
C GLU A 589 -15.01 -38.78 -14.40
N LYS A 590 -14.66 -39.57 -15.43
CA LYS A 590 -13.45 -40.37 -15.46
C LYS A 590 -12.22 -39.48 -15.54
N THR A 591 -12.24 -38.49 -16.42
CA THR A 591 -11.18 -37.49 -16.57
C THR A 591 -11.10 -36.62 -15.33
N PHE A 592 -12.25 -36.18 -14.77
CA PHE A 592 -12.28 -35.40 -13.54
C PHE A 592 -11.68 -36.16 -12.34
N THR A 593 -11.93 -37.45 -12.25
CA THR A 593 -11.32 -38.27 -11.19
C THR A 593 -9.79 -38.21 -11.24
N ILE A 594 -9.21 -38.27 -12.46
CA ILE A 594 -7.76 -38.11 -12.63
C ILE A 594 -7.30 -36.74 -12.16
N TYR A 595 -8.05 -35.65 -12.51
CA TYR A 595 -7.71 -34.31 -12.06
C TYR A 595 -7.78 -34.20 -10.55
N ARG A 596 -8.85 -34.64 -9.92
CA ARG A 596 -9.01 -34.68 -8.46
C ARG A 596 -7.87 -35.41 -7.77
N ASP A 597 -7.44 -36.55 -8.32
CA ASP A 597 -6.38 -37.36 -7.73
C ASP A 597 -5.00 -36.66 -7.74
N MET A 598 -4.78 -35.67 -8.64
CA MET A 598 -3.58 -34.81 -8.60
C MET A 598 -3.47 -33.98 -7.30
N TYR A 599 -4.60 -33.67 -6.68
CA TYR A 599 -4.69 -32.91 -5.44
C TYR A 599 -4.69 -33.78 -4.19
N ALA A 600 -4.75 -35.11 -4.35
CA ALA A 600 -4.71 -36.03 -3.22
C ALA A 600 -3.42 -35.86 -2.40
N TYR A 601 -3.52 -36.02 -1.10
CA TYR A 601 -2.37 -35.97 -0.21
C TYR A 601 -2.47 -37.02 0.90
N ASP A 602 -1.31 -37.41 1.44
CA ASP A 602 -1.24 -38.29 2.58
C ASP A 602 -1.45 -37.51 3.89
N ARG A 603 -2.31 -38.01 4.75
CA ARG A 603 -2.63 -37.48 6.08
C ARG A 603 -1.64 -37.94 7.15
N GLY A 604 -0.35 -37.93 6.86
CA GLY A 604 0.70 -38.24 7.82
C GLY A 604 0.67 -37.36 9.10
N PRO A 605 1.57 -37.63 10.06
CA PRO A 605 1.65 -36.85 11.29
C PRO A 605 1.70 -35.35 11.02
N LEU A 606 1.09 -34.56 11.90
CA LEU A 606 1.10 -33.09 11.79
C LEU A 606 2.37 -32.46 12.34
N ASN A 607 2.99 -33.09 13.33
CA ASN A 607 4.13 -32.55 14.09
C ASN A 607 3.94 -31.08 14.43
N ALA A 608 2.73 -30.78 14.93
CA ALA A 608 2.29 -29.41 15.14
C ALA A 608 3.06 -28.72 16.26
N THR A 609 3.54 -27.52 16.00
CA THR A 609 4.04 -26.59 17.02
C THR A 609 3.11 -25.39 17.10
N ARG A 610 2.96 -24.84 18.30
CA ARG A 610 2.07 -23.70 18.57
C ARG A 610 2.80 -22.69 19.42
N GLU A 611 2.79 -21.46 18.99
CA GLU A 611 3.34 -20.31 19.70
C GLU A 611 2.23 -19.27 19.87
N LYS A 612 2.00 -18.82 21.11
CA LYS A 612 1.11 -17.70 21.38
C LYS A 612 1.89 -16.42 21.21
N LEU A 613 1.50 -15.62 20.23
CA LEU A 613 2.15 -14.36 19.94
C LEU A 613 1.65 -13.26 20.89
N ALA A 614 2.55 -12.33 21.24
CA ALA A 614 2.15 -11.11 21.91
C ALA A 614 1.29 -10.28 20.92
N ASP A 615 0.03 -10.09 21.27
CA ASP A 615 -0.91 -9.30 20.47
C ASP A 615 -1.52 -8.22 21.36
N THR A 616 -1.53 -6.99 20.85
CA THR A 616 -2.15 -5.84 21.50
C THR A 616 -3.64 -5.70 21.20
N SER A 617 -4.20 -6.56 20.32
CA SER A 617 -5.63 -6.52 20.00
C SER A 617 -6.48 -6.75 21.23
N VAL A 618 -7.51 -5.94 21.40
CA VAL A 618 -8.54 -6.10 22.43
C VAL A 618 -9.53 -7.21 22.07
N ASP A 619 -9.68 -7.53 20.78
CA ASP A 619 -10.75 -8.38 20.26
C ASP A 619 -10.36 -9.84 20.09
N TRP A 620 -9.06 -10.15 19.85
CA TRP A 620 -8.56 -11.51 19.61
C TRP A 620 -7.21 -11.79 20.22
N THR A 621 -6.86 -13.08 20.29
CA THR A 621 -5.51 -13.58 20.50
C THR A 621 -4.98 -14.18 19.21
N LYS A 622 -3.68 -14.04 18.95
CA LYS A 622 -2.98 -14.55 17.76
C LYS A 622 -2.04 -15.68 18.14
N GLU A 623 -2.17 -16.82 17.48
CA GLU A 623 -1.27 -17.95 17.61
C GLU A 623 -0.56 -18.20 16.28
N LYS A 624 0.74 -18.46 16.30
CA LYS A 624 1.47 -19.00 15.16
C LYS A 624 1.49 -20.54 15.30
N VAL A 625 0.96 -21.21 14.31
CA VAL A 625 0.91 -22.66 14.24
C VAL A 625 1.81 -23.11 13.09
N THR A 626 2.60 -24.15 13.29
CA THR A 626 3.38 -24.72 12.20
C THR A 626 3.19 -26.22 12.18
N VAL A 627 2.76 -26.77 11.04
CA VAL A 627 2.53 -28.20 10.84
C VAL A 627 3.38 -28.72 9.66
N ASP A 628 3.55 -30.04 9.55
CA ASP A 628 4.15 -30.63 8.35
C ASP A 628 3.23 -30.41 7.15
N ALA A 629 3.76 -29.85 6.07
CA ALA A 629 3.11 -29.82 4.79
C ALA A 629 2.99 -31.23 4.21
N ALA A 630 2.05 -31.44 3.30
CA ALA A 630 1.86 -32.76 2.69
C ALA A 630 2.74 -32.95 1.42
N TYR A 631 3.90 -32.29 1.38
CA TYR A 631 4.86 -32.39 0.25
C TYR A 631 6.26 -31.97 0.69
N ALA A 632 7.28 -32.57 0.05
CA ALA A 632 8.68 -32.17 0.07
C ALA A 632 9.36 -32.04 1.44
N GLY A 633 8.79 -32.57 2.53
CA GLY A 633 9.33 -32.43 3.89
C GLY A 633 9.29 -30.99 4.41
N GLU A 634 8.45 -30.13 3.81
CA GLU A 634 8.32 -28.72 4.19
C GLU A 634 7.41 -28.53 5.42
N ARG A 635 7.56 -27.37 6.05
CA ARG A 635 6.68 -26.92 7.13
C ARG A 635 5.68 -25.88 6.62
N LEU A 636 4.44 -25.98 7.07
CA LEU A 636 3.36 -25.03 6.82
C LEU A 636 3.13 -24.14 8.05
N PRO A 637 3.59 -22.90 8.06
CA PRO A 637 3.17 -21.92 9.05
C PRO A 637 1.75 -21.42 8.77
N ALA A 638 1.00 -21.13 9.81
CA ALA A 638 -0.31 -20.51 9.75
C ALA A 638 -0.53 -19.63 10.98
N TYR A 639 -1.36 -18.61 10.84
CA TYR A 639 -1.80 -17.80 11.96
C TYR A 639 -3.26 -18.13 12.30
N LEU A 640 -3.51 -18.42 13.58
CA LEU A 640 -4.84 -18.68 14.09
C LEU A 640 -5.24 -17.52 15.00
N PHE A 641 -6.30 -16.81 14.61
CA PHE A 641 -6.90 -15.73 15.38
C PHE A 641 -8.11 -16.28 16.13
N LEU A 642 -8.11 -16.10 17.45
CA LEU A 642 -9.15 -16.60 18.34
C LEU A 642 -9.84 -15.43 19.03
N PRO A 643 -11.17 -15.26 18.88
CA PRO A 643 -11.90 -14.15 19.48
C PRO A 643 -11.86 -14.23 21.01
N LYS A 644 -11.75 -13.07 21.70
CA LYS A 644 -11.71 -12.97 23.16
C LYS A 644 -13.09 -12.87 23.82
N HIS A 645 -14.10 -12.41 23.09
CA HIS A 645 -15.41 -12.07 23.62
C HIS A 645 -16.43 -13.22 23.57
N VAL A 646 -16.05 -14.35 23.01
CA VAL A 646 -16.89 -15.54 22.83
C VAL A 646 -16.21 -16.76 23.44
N ARG A 647 -17.02 -17.72 23.91
CA ARG A 647 -16.51 -18.98 24.47
C ARG A 647 -16.31 -20.03 23.39
N PRO A 648 -15.24 -20.86 23.46
CA PRO A 648 -15.07 -22.01 22.57
C PRO A 648 -16.18 -23.06 22.80
N PRO A 649 -16.42 -23.97 21.85
CA PRO A 649 -15.65 -24.12 20.60
C PRO A 649 -16.03 -23.10 19.53
N PHE A 650 -15.02 -22.56 18.83
CA PHE A 650 -15.20 -21.52 17.81
C PHE A 650 -15.51 -22.09 16.44
N GLN A 651 -16.50 -21.55 15.74
CA GLN A 651 -16.62 -21.67 14.30
C GLN A 651 -15.36 -21.07 13.66
N VAL A 652 -14.86 -21.63 12.55
CA VAL A 652 -13.62 -21.15 11.96
C VAL A 652 -13.74 -20.84 10.47
N VAL A 653 -13.11 -19.77 10.03
CA VAL A 653 -12.98 -19.38 8.62
C VAL A 653 -11.54 -19.59 8.19
N VAL A 654 -11.31 -20.42 7.17
CA VAL A 654 -10.01 -20.56 6.52
C VAL A 654 -9.92 -19.49 5.44
N PHE A 655 -8.92 -18.62 5.56
CA PHE A 655 -8.76 -17.46 4.71
C PHE A 655 -7.71 -17.66 3.63
N PHE A 656 -8.02 -17.25 2.40
CA PHE A 656 -7.07 -17.20 1.31
C PHE A 656 -6.98 -15.75 0.78
N PRO A 657 -5.79 -15.11 0.87
CA PRO A 657 -5.62 -13.70 0.54
C PRO A 657 -5.63 -13.42 -0.97
N SER A 658 -5.58 -12.14 -1.32
CA SER A 658 -5.41 -11.67 -2.68
C SER A 658 -3.98 -11.86 -3.20
N ALA A 659 -3.78 -11.68 -4.52
CA ALA A 659 -2.45 -11.72 -5.14
C ALA A 659 -1.48 -10.64 -4.64
N ARG A 660 -1.94 -9.62 -3.91
CA ARG A 660 -1.07 -8.57 -3.33
C ARG A 660 -0.01 -9.14 -2.40
N VAL A 661 -0.33 -10.22 -1.68
CA VAL A 661 0.60 -10.85 -0.74
C VAL A 661 1.72 -11.64 -1.43
N ASN A 662 1.61 -11.92 -2.74
CA ASN A 662 2.67 -12.58 -3.51
C ASN A 662 3.98 -11.76 -3.54
N PHE A 663 3.87 -10.45 -3.30
CA PHE A 663 5.00 -9.52 -3.30
C PHE A 663 5.49 -9.13 -1.89
N SER A 664 4.85 -9.68 -0.86
CA SER A 664 5.22 -9.42 0.54
C SER A 664 6.31 -10.42 0.98
N PRO A 665 7.46 -9.96 1.47
CA PRO A 665 8.56 -10.87 1.80
C PRO A 665 8.36 -11.63 3.12
N SER A 666 7.46 -11.15 4.00
CA SER A 666 7.27 -11.70 5.34
C SER A 666 5.82 -11.64 5.78
N SER A 667 5.38 -12.67 6.51
CA SER A 667 4.05 -12.75 7.12
C SER A 667 3.97 -12.09 8.52
N VAL A 668 5.00 -11.40 8.96
CA VAL A 668 4.97 -10.63 10.22
C VAL A 668 3.84 -9.60 10.16
N ASP A 669 3.73 -8.90 9.03
CA ASP A 669 2.64 -7.98 8.73
C ASP A 669 1.71 -8.62 7.69
N LEU A 670 0.73 -9.38 8.16
CA LEU A 670 -0.22 -10.08 7.29
C LEU A 670 -1.02 -9.09 6.45
N GLY A 671 -0.97 -9.28 5.14
CA GLY A 671 -1.82 -8.55 4.21
C GLY A 671 -3.29 -8.96 4.29
N ASP A 672 -4.17 -8.12 3.76
CA ASP A 672 -5.59 -8.38 3.60
C ASP A 672 -6.39 -8.65 4.90
N MET A 673 -5.84 -8.31 6.06
CA MET A 673 -6.54 -8.48 7.35
C MET A 673 -7.89 -7.74 7.38
N SER A 674 -8.01 -6.61 6.68
CA SER A 674 -9.27 -5.86 6.55
C SER A 674 -10.41 -6.60 5.84
N PHE A 675 -10.16 -7.79 5.28
CA PHE A 675 -11.21 -8.68 4.76
C PHE A 675 -11.69 -9.71 5.79
N VAL A 676 -11.01 -9.84 6.95
CA VAL A 676 -11.33 -10.86 7.95
C VAL A 676 -11.36 -10.36 9.39
N ASP A 677 -10.90 -9.14 9.69
CA ASP A 677 -10.95 -8.55 11.02
C ASP A 677 -12.37 -8.58 11.62
N TYR A 678 -13.37 -8.14 10.87
CA TYR A 678 -14.78 -8.18 11.28
C TYR A 678 -15.33 -9.59 11.49
N VAL A 679 -14.74 -10.60 10.84
CA VAL A 679 -15.10 -12.01 11.05
C VAL A 679 -14.64 -12.43 12.45
N ILE A 680 -13.44 -12.02 12.86
CA ILE A 680 -12.90 -12.30 14.19
C ILE A 680 -13.71 -11.54 15.25
N GLU A 681 -13.97 -10.26 15.02
CA GLU A 681 -14.78 -9.40 15.89
C GLU A 681 -16.20 -9.94 16.08
N SER A 682 -16.74 -10.62 15.05
CA SER A 682 -18.05 -11.29 15.15
C SER A 682 -18.06 -12.54 16.04
N GLY A 683 -16.91 -12.98 16.55
CA GLY A 683 -16.75 -14.14 17.44
C GLY A 683 -16.37 -15.43 16.73
N ARG A 684 -15.95 -15.39 15.45
CA ARG A 684 -15.47 -16.55 14.70
C ARG A 684 -13.93 -16.56 14.66
N ALA A 685 -13.34 -17.74 14.78
CA ALA A 685 -11.91 -17.87 14.58
C ALA A 685 -11.53 -17.73 13.09
N VAL A 686 -10.32 -17.23 12.80
CA VAL A 686 -9.79 -17.18 11.46
C VAL A 686 -8.46 -17.93 11.40
N MET A 687 -8.36 -18.90 10.51
CA MET A 687 -7.12 -19.59 10.15
C MET A 687 -6.56 -18.99 8.87
N TYR A 688 -5.35 -18.42 8.94
CA TYR A 688 -4.63 -17.82 7.84
C TYR A 688 -3.35 -18.64 7.55
N PRO A 689 -3.40 -19.64 6.68
CA PRO A 689 -2.21 -20.40 6.27
C PRO A 689 -1.27 -19.52 5.44
N ILE A 690 0.03 -19.68 5.61
CA ILE A 690 1.04 -19.09 4.73
C ILE A 690 1.29 -20.08 3.60
N TYR A 691 0.56 -19.89 2.51
CA TYR A 691 0.55 -20.82 1.38
C TYR A 691 1.89 -20.85 0.65
N LYS A 692 2.19 -21.96 -0.03
CA LYS A 692 3.39 -22.09 -0.87
C LYS A 692 3.48 -20.98 -1.90
N GLY A 693 4.64 -20.35 -2.01
CA GLY A 693 4.88 -19.23 -2.90
C GLY A 693 4.52 -17.86 -2.33
N LEU A 694 3.90 -17.78 -1.12
CA LEU A 694 3.51 -16.52 -0.47
C LEU A 694 4.43 -16.20 0.71
N TYR A 695 4.68 -14.92 0.94
CA TYR A 695 5.50 -14.42 2.05
C TYR A 695 6.89 -15.10 2.09
N GLU A 696 7.34 -15.53 3.27
CA GLU A 696 8.60 -16.25 3.46
C GLU A 696 8.65 -17.64 2.82
N ARG A 697 7.53 -18.17 2.31
CA ARG A 697 7.48 -19.44 1.58
C ARG A 697 7.68 -19.27 0.06
N HIS A 698 8.37 -18.20 -0.35
CA HIS A 698 8.73 -17.97 -1.74
C HIS A 698 9.53 -19.16 -2.33
N PHE A 699 9.51 -19.25 -3.65
CA PHE A 699 10.35 -20.22 -4.35
C PHE A 699 11.81 -19.74 -4.35
N ASP A 700 12.75 -20.64 -4.11
CA ASP A 700 14.19 -20.33 -4.08
C ASP A 700 14.75 -19.82 -5.42
N LYS A 701 14.02 -20.00 -6.49
CA LYS A 701 14.36 -19.52 -7.83
C LYS A 701 13.16 -18.80 -8.45
N PRO A 702 13.41 -17.72 -9.21
CA PRO A 702 12.35 -17.12 -10.01
C PRO A 702 11.79 -18.18 -10.96
N MET A 703 10.57 -18.62 -10.72
CA MET A 703 9.90 -19.53 -11.65
C MET A 703 9.31 -18.70 -12.80
N VAL A 704 9.45 -19.22 -14.01
CA VAL A 704 8.82 -18.58 -15.17
C VAL A 704 7.31 -18.71 -15.02
N PRO A 705 6.58 -17.58 -14.96
CA PRO A 705 5.12 -17.61 -14.91
C PRO A 705 4.54 -18.44 -16.06
N GLY A 706 3.59 -19.30 -15.76
CA GLY A 706 2.95 -20.12 -16.77
C GLY A 706 2.06 -21.19 -16.18
N PRO A 707 1.29 -21.88 -17.04
CA PRO A 707 0.24 -22.81 -16.61
C PRO A 707 0.74 -23.97 -15.74
N THR A 708 1.98 -24.44 -15.95
CA THR A 708 2.57 -25.51 -15.15
C THR A 708 2.83 -25.05 -13.72
N LEU A 709 3.43 -23.86 -13.53
CA LEU A 709 3.67 -23.28 -12.21
C LEU A 709 2.36 -23.02 -11.48
N GLU A 710 1.36 -22.50 -12.16
CA GLU A 710 0.04 -22.23 -11.56
C GLU A 710 -0.62 -23.51 -11.07
N ARG A 711 -0.53 -24.60 -11.84
CA ARG A 711 -1.04 -25.91 -11.43
C ARG A 711 -0.30 -26.45 -10.22
N GLU A 712 1.04 -26.38 -10.17
CA GLU A 712 1.84 -26.83 -9.05
C GLU A 712 1.54 -26.04 -7.78
N ASN A 713 1.38 -24.73 -7.90
CA ASN A 713 0.94 -23.85 -6.82
C ASN A 713 -0.43 -24.26 -6.29
N LEU A 714 -1.41 -24.45 -7.18
CA LEU A 714 -2.77 -24.79 -6.78
C LEU A 714 -2.85 -26.16 -6.10
N ILE A 715 -2.07 -27.14 -6.58
CA ILE A 715 -1.93 -28.45 -5.91
C ILE A 715 -1.34 -28.26 -4.50
N SER A 716 -0.31 -27.46 -4.35
CA SER A 716 0.30 -27.18 -3.04
C SER A 716 -0.68 -26.44 -2.12
N TRP A 717 -1.40 -25.45 -2.61
CA TRP A 717 -2.41 -24.69 -1.83
C TRP A 717 -3.56 -25.57 -1.36
N SER A 718 -4.03 -26.49 -2.21
CA SER A 718 -5.05 -27.47 -1.82
C SER A 718 -4.57 -28.35 -0.66
N LYS A 719 -3.32 -28.82 -0.74
CA LYS A 719 -2.70 -29.62 0.32
C LYS A 719 -2.48 -28.81 1.60
N ASP A 720 -2.06 -27.54 1.49
CA ASP A 720 -1.90 -26.62 2.63
C ASP A 720 -3.24 -26.40 3.34
N ILE A 721 -4.33 -26.16 2.61
CA ILE A 721 -5.69 -26.09 3.17
C ILE A 721 -6.05 -27.38 3.89
N GLY A 722 -5.82 -28.52 3.24
CA GLY A 722 -6.10 -29.84 3.82
C GLY A 722 -5.39 -30.03 5.15
N ARG A 723 -4.09 -29.70 5.23
CA ARG A 723 -3.28 -29.80 6.46
C ARG A 723 -3.70 -28.80 7.54
N ALA A 724 -4.08 -27.58 7.14
CA ALA A 724 -4.63 -26.60 8.08
C ALA A 724 -5.93 -27.12 8.71
N ILE A 725 -6.84 -27.68 7.92
CA ILE A 725 -8.07 -28.29 8.43
C ILE A 725 -7.78 -29.53 9.27
N ASP A 726 -6.82 -30.38 8.89
CA ASP A 726 -6.39 -31.53 9.71
C ASP A 726 -5.94 -31.07 11.09
N TYR A 727 -5.18 -29.96 11.18
CA TYR A 727 -4.80 -29.38 12.47
C TYR A 727 -6.00 -28.85 13.25
N LEU A 728 -6.89 -28.07 12.61
CA LEU A 728 -8.09 -27.55 13.26
C LEU A 728 -8.93 -28.64 13.89
N LYS A 729 -9.01 -29.81 13.27
CA LYS A 729 -9.71 -30.99 13.81
C LYS A 729 -9.06 -31.60 15.05
N THR A 730 -7.80 -31.31 15.34
CA THR A 730 -7.15 -31.76 16.59
C THR A 730 -7.43 -30.85 17.77
N ARG A 731 -8.03 -29.69 17.55
CA ARG A 731 -8.30 -28.66 18.55
C ARG A 731 -9.64 -28.89 19.23
N THR A 732 -9.65 -28.83 20.55
CA THR A 732 -10.90 -28.92 21.36
C THR A 732 -11.65 -27.59 21.45
N ASP A 733 -10.98 -26.49 21.15
CA ASP A 733 -11.56 -25.12 21.17
C ASP A 733 -12.09 -24.68 19.78
N ILE A 734 -12.00 -25.56 18.75
CA ILE A 734 -12.53 -25.33 17.42
C ILE A 734 -13.72 -26.26 17.15
N ASP A 735 -14.77 -25.70 16.60
CA ASP A 735 -15.89 -26.49 16.07
C ASP A 735 -15.55 -26.99 14.66
N ALA A 736 -15.00 -28.20 14.60
CA ALA A 736 -14.54 -28.79 13.34
C ALA A 736 -15.67 -29.14 12.36
N ASN A 737 -16.95 -29.03 12.75
CA ASN A 737 -18.11 -29.21 11.87
C ASN A 737 -18.58 -27.90 11.22
N ASN A 738 -18.10 -26.77 11.69
CA ASN A 738 -18.46 -25.44 11.24
C ASN A 738 -17.23 -24.69 10.70
N ILE A 739 -16.66 -25.21 9.61
CA ILE A 739 -15.51 -24.64 8.89
C ILE A 739 -16.01 -23.99 7.60
N ALA A 740 -15.67 -22.71 7.38
CA ALA A 740 -15.97 -22.01 6.15
C ALA A 740 -14.68 -21.62 5.41
N TYR A 741 -14.82 -21.35 4.12
CA TYR A 741 -13.79 -20.73 3.29
C TYR A 741 -14.12 -19.26 3.03
N LEU A 742 -13.11 -18.38 3.06
CA LEU A 742 -13.20 -17.03 2.57
C LEU A 742 -11.97 -16.73 1.69
N GLY A 743 -12.20 -16.45 0.43
CA GLY A 743 -11.15 -16.09 -0.52
C GLY A 743 -11.36 -14.71 -1.12
N VAL A 744 -10.27 -13.99 -1.37
CA VAL A 744 -10.28 -12.65 -1.96
C VAL A 744 -9.52 -12.66 -3.27
N SER A 745 -10.09 -12.10 -4.35
CA SER A 745 -9.43 -11.96 -5.65
C SER A 745 -8.83 -13.28 -6.13
N GLN A 746 -7.52 -13.45 -6.13
CA GLN A 746 -6.84 -14.72 -6.41
C GLN A 746 -7.41 -15.87 -5.57
N GLY A 747 -7.59 -15.65 -4.25
CA GLY A 747 -8.16 -16.63 -3.35
C GLY A 747 -9.62 -16.97 -3.67
N ALA A 748 -10.41 -16.02 -4.18
CA ALA A 748 -11.78 -16.26 -4.62
C ALA A 748 -11.81 -17.03 -5.96
N ALA A 749 -10.99 -16.64 -6.93
CA ALA A 749 -10.95 -17.27 -8.24
C ALA A 749 -10.46 -18.72 -8.16
N TYR A 750 -9.36 -18.99 -7.49
CA TYR A 750 -8.91 -20.38 -7.24
C TYR A 750 -9.74 -21.11 -6.18
N GLY A 751 -10.44 -20.35 -5.32
CA GLY A 751 -11.38 -20.86 -4.34
C GLY A 751 -12.43 -21.80 -4.93
N VAL A 752 -12.82 -21.57 -6.17
CA VAL A 752 -13.74 -22.46 -6.92
C VAL A 752 -13.20 -23.90 -6.97
N ILE A 753 -11.91 -24.06 -7.27
CA ILE A 753 -11.25 -25.36 -7.35
C ILE A 753 -11.00 -25.91 -5.93
N LEU A 754 -10.48 -25.07 -5.06
CA LEU A 754 -10.09 -25.47 -3.69
C LEU A 754 -11.30 -25.92 -2.85
N VAL A 755 -12.44 -25.23 -2.96
CA VAL A 755 -13.68 -25.59 -2.25
C VAL A 755 -14.34 -26.82 -2.86
N ALA A 756 -14.33 -26.96 -4.19
CA ALA A 756 -14.87 -28.17 -4.84
C ALA A 756 -14.09 -29.45 -4.41
N LEU A 757 -12.80 -29.33 -4.16
CA LEU A 757 -11.94 -30.42 -3.70
C LEU A 757 -12.06 -30.69 -2.20
N GLU A 758 -12.30 -29.67 -1.38
CA GLU A 758 -12.29 -29.79 0.08
C GLU A 758 -13.74 -29.83 0.65
N GLN A 759 -14.26 -31.06 0.74
CA GLN A 759 -15.64 -31.30 1.18
C GLN A 759 -15.91 -31.00 2.66
N ARG A 760 -14.88 -30.65 3.46
CA ARG A 760 -15.06 -30.28 4.87
C ARG A 760 -15.50 -28.83 5.04
N PHE A 761 -15.44 -28.00 4.00
CA PHE A 761 -16.06 -26.67 4.03
C PHE A 761 -17.58 -26.77 4.01
N LYS A 762 -18.21 -26.14 4.98
CA LYS A 762 -19.66 -26.07 5.08
C LYS A 762 -20.27 -25.00 4.18
N THR A 763 -19.51 -23.95 3.91
CA THR A 763 -19.87 -22.86 3.02
C THR A 763 -18.63 -22.08 2.56
N ALA A 764 -18.76 -21.31 1.50
CA ALA A 764 -17.71 -20.46 0.99
C ALA A 764 -18.18 -19.02 0.72
N VAL A 765 -17.26 -18.07 0.86
CA VAL A 765 -17.42 -16.66 0.47
C VAL A 765 -16.31 -16.30 -0.51
N PHE A 766 -16.68 -15.81 -1.68
CA PHE A 766 -15.77 -15.36 -2.74
C PHE A 766 -15.92 -13.85 -2.91
N LEU A 767 -14.87 -13.09 -2.55
CA LEU A 767 -14.83 -11.63 -2.64
C LEU A 767 -13.96 -11.22 -3.83
N ASP A 768 -14.47 -10.35 -4.70
CA ASP A 768 -13.77 -9.86 -5.90
C ASP A 768 -13.21 -10.99 -6.76
N GLY A 769 -13.94 -12.08 -6.96
CA GLY A 769 -13.52 -13.24 -7.73
C GLY A 769 -14.31 -13.45 -9.02
N GLY A 770 -13.79 -14.30 -9.90
CA GLY A 770 -14.43 -14.63 -11.16
C GLY A 770 -13.69 -15.72 -11.94
N MET A 771 -14.12 -15.98 -13.17
CA MET A 771 -13.47 -16.90 -14.11
C MET A 771 -12.23 -16.24 -14.73
N PHE A 772 -11.12 -16.96 -14.77
CA PHE A 772 -9.96 -16.50 -15.52
C PHE A 772 -10.19 -16.59 -17.03
N GLN A 773 -10.22 -15.46 -17.72
CA GLN A 773 -10.44 -15.37 -19.16
C GLN A 773 -9.24 -15.83 -19.99
N PHE A 774 -8.03 -15.72 -19.42
CA PHE A 774 -6.75 -15.82 -20.12
C PHE A 774 -5.99 -17.10 -19.82
N ILE A 775 -6.40 -17.89 -18.81
CA ILE A 775 -5.77 -19.18 -18.55
C ILE A 775 -6.26 -20.16 -19.61
N PRO A 776 -5.39 -20.69 -20.47
CA PRO A 776 -5.76 -21.76 -21.35
C PRO A 776 -6.35 -22.91 -20.54
N ALA A 777 -7.25 -23.68 -21.12
CA ALA A 777 -7.75 -24.90 -20.51
C ALA A 777 -6.56 -25.85 -20.23
N VAL A 778 -6.07 -25.85 -19.00
CA VAL A 778 -4.97 -26.70 -18.55
C VAL A 778 -5.55 -27.84 -17.73
N ALA A 779 -5.15 -29.04 -18.03
CA ALA A 779 -5.62 -30.24 -17.33
C ALA A 779 -5.49 -30.07 -15.80
N GLY A 780 -6.61 -30.18 -15.12
CA GLY A 780 -6.69 -30.06 -13.66
C GLY A 780 -6.62 -28.61 -13.11
N LEU A 781 -6.64 -27.57 -13.96
CA LEU A 781 -6.59 -26.17 -13.54
C LEU A 781 -7.80 -25.36 -14.04
N ASP A 782 -8.63 -25.93 -14.94
CA ASP A 782 -9.77 -25.22 -15.49
C ASP A 782 -10.91 -25.10 -14.48
N GLN A 783 -11.26 -23.85 -14.12
CA GLN A 783 -12.36 -23.60 -13.18
C GLN A 783 -13.68 -24.19 -13.61
N VAL A 784 -13.95 -24.37 -14.92
CA VAL A 784 -15.18 -24.96 -15.43
C VAL A 784 -15.38 -26.39 -14.94
N ASP A 785 -14.29 -27.18 -14.90
CA ASP A 785 -14.33 -28.57 -14.46
C ASP A 785 -14.73 -28.71 -12.98
N PHE A 786 -14.39 -27.74 -12.16
CA PHE A 786 -14.64 -27.73 -10.72
C PHE A 786 -15.91 -26.98 -10.34
N ALA A 787 -16.23 -25.88 -11.01
CA ALA A 787 -17.42 -25.06 -10.70
C ALA A 787 -18.70 -25.90 -10.81
N GLN A 788 -18.79 -26.77 -11.82
CA GLN A 788 -19.92 -27.69 -11.99
C GLN A 788 -19.95 -28.87 -11.02
N ARG A 789 -19.01 -28.93 -10.08
CA ARG A 789 -18.93 -29.93 -9.01
C ARG A 789 -18.86 -29.31 -7.61
N LEU A 790 -18.87 -27.97 -7.54
CA LEU A 790 -18.94 -27.24 -6.30
C LEU A 790 -20.39 -27.17 -5.84
N THR A 791 -20.74 -27.92 -4.81
CA THR A 791 -22.12 -28.06 -4.31
C THR A 791 -22.35 -27.34 -2.98
N GLN A 792 -21.30 -26.93 -2.29
CA GLN A 792 -21.39 -26.17 -1.04
C GLN A 792 -22.10 -24.82 -1.25
N PRO A 793 -22.77 -24.27 -0.25
CA PRO A 793 -23.34 -22.91 -0.30
C PRO A 793 -22.28 -21.86 -0.60
N VAL A 794 -22.53 -20.98 -1.58
CA VAL A 794 -21.58 -19.95 -2.03
C VAL A 794 -22.21 -18.56 -2.02
N LEU A 795 -21.56 -17.62 -1.34
CA LEU A 795 -21.75 -16.18 -1.50
C LEU A 795 -20.64 -15.60 -2.38
N MET A 796 -21.02 -14.93 -3.44
CA MET A 796 -20.12 -14.08 -4.24
C MET A 796 -20.44 -12.61 -3.95
N VAL A 797 -19.42 -11.80 -3.60
CA VAL A 797 -19.55 -10.33 -3.48
C VAL A 797 -18.52 -9.69 -4.38
N ASN A 798 -18.98 -8.89 -5.32
CA ASN A 798 -18.14 -8.42 -6.41
C ASN A 798 -18.36 -6.93 -6.71
N GLY A 799 -17.32 -6.28 -7.24
CA GLY A 799 -17.42 -4.97 -7.85
C GLY A 799 -18.02 -5.05 -9.26
N ARG A 800 -19.01 -4.20 -9.58
CA ARG A 800 -19.59 -4.09 -10.93
C ARG A 800 -18.58 -3.58 -11.95
N TYR A 801 -17.68 -2.69 -11.52
CA TYR A 801 -16.65 -2.06 -12.36
C TYR A 801 -15.29 -2.75 -12.23
N ASP A 802 -15.29 -4.03 -11.89
CA ASP A 802 -14.08 -4.82 -11.73
C ASP A 802 -13.43 -5.10 -13.10
N ALA A 803 -12.28 -4.49 -13.36
CA ALA A 803 -11.50 -4.70 -14.58
C ALA A 803 -10.71 -6.01 -14.58
N THR A 804 -10.49 -6.62 -13.41
CA THR A 804 -9.76 -7.89 -13.26
C THR A 804 -10.66 -9.07 -13.56
N PHE A 805 -11.87 -9.06 -13.01
CA PHE A 805 -12.92 -10.05 -13.25
C PHE A 805 -14.20 -9.33 -13.70
N PRO A 806 -14.28 -8.92 -14.98
CA PRO A 806 -15.43 -8.16 -15.48
C PRO A 806 -16.74 -8.90 -15.28
N TYR A 807 -17.75 -8.14 -14.88
CA TYR A 807 -19.03 -8.65 -14.43
C TYR A 807 -19.66 -9.65 -15.41
N GLU A 808 -19.88 -9.22 -16.66
CA GLU A 808 -20.61 -9.99 -17.66
C GLU A 808 -19.84 -11.20 -18.20
N THR A 809 -18.52 -11.13 -18.24
CA THR A 809 -17.69 -12.13 -18.93
C THR A 809 -16.92 -13.04 -18.00
N SER A 810 -16.89 -12.73 -16.69
CA SER A 810 -16.12 -13.46 -15.68
C SER A 810 -16.97 -13.82 -14.46
N GLN A 811 -17.59 -12.82 -13.80
CA GLN A 811 -18.33 -13.03 -12.55
C GLN A 811 -19.66 -13.77 -12.78
N GLN A 812 -20.50 -13.29 -13.70
CA GLN A 812 -21.78 -13.95 -14.04
C GLN A 812 -21.59 -15.38 -14.57
N PRO A 813 -20.66 -15.66 -15.52
CA PRO A 813 -20.40 -17.02 -15.96
C PRO A 813 -20.03 -17.94 -14.80
N LEU A 814 -19.18 -17.49 -13.86
CA LEU A 814 -18.87 -18.29 -12.68
C LEU A 814 -20.11 -18.63 -11.88
N PHE A 815 -20.91 -17.60 -11.53
CA PHE A 815 -22.11 -17.79 -10.71
C PHE A 815 -23.10 -18.78 -11.37
N HIS A 816 -23.25 -18.74 -12.69
CA HIS A 816 -24.10 -19.64 -13.43
C HIS A 816 -23.55 -21.09 -13.48
N LEU A 817 -22.22 -21.24 -13.59
CA LEU A 817 -21.58 -22.55 -13.66
C LEU A 817 -21.54 -23.31 -12.33
N LEU A 818 -21.66 -22.63 -11.19
CA LEU A 818 -21.67 -23.28 -9.87
C LEU A 818 -22.81 -24.29 -9.77
N ALA A 819 -22.49 -25.56 -9.45
CA ALA A 819 -23.45 -26.62 -9.21
C ALA A 819 -24.24 -26.43 -7.89
N THR A 820 -23.83 -25.51 -7.06
CA THR A 820 -24.57 -25.11 -5.85
C THR A 820 -26.03 -24.84 -6.16
N PRO A 821 -26.99 -25.41 -5.42
CA PRO A 821 -28.41 -25.13 -5.63
C PRO A 821 -28.73 -23.63 -5.59
N GLN A 822 -29.69 -23.20 -6.40
CA GLN A 822 -30.01 -21.76 -6.50
C GLN A 822 -30.39 -21.12 -5.15
N ALA A 823 -31.02 -21.88 -4.25
CA ALA A 823 -31.38 -21.43 -2.90
C ALA A 823 -30.15 -21.24 -1.98
N ASP A 824 -29.03 -21.84 -2.34
CA ASP A 824 -27.80 -21.90 -1.55
C ASP A 824 -26.64 -21.16 -2.24
N LYS A 825 -26.89 -20.41 -3.31
CA LYS A 825 -25.93 -19.48 -3.89
C LYS A 825 -26.52 -18.08 -4.03
N ARG A 826 -25.68 -17.08 -3.81
CA ARG A 826 -26.05 -15.67 -3.92
C ARG A 826 -24.91 -14.87 -4.49
N GLN A 827 -25.22 -13.99 -5.45
CA GLN A 827 -24.32 -12.97 -5.95
C GLN A 827 -24.80 -11.59 -5.49
N VAL A 828 -23.89 -10.79 -4.97
CA VAL A 828 -24.09 -9.40 -4.56
C VAL A 828 -23.12 -8.53 -5.33
N GLU A 829 -23.65 -7.49 -5.94
CA GLU A 829 -22.86 -6.53 -6.72
C GLU A 829 -22.82 -5.20 -5.99
N PHE A 830 -21.63 -4.63 -5.87
CA PHE A 830 -21.44 -3.27 -5.42
C PHE A 830 -20.97 -2.39 -6.57
N ASP A 831 -21.31 -1.11 -6.53
CA ASP A 831 -20.79 -0.12 -7.48
C ASP A 831 -19.34 0.26 -7.09
N THR A 832 -18.46 -0.74 -7.16
CA THR A 832 -17.02 -0.64 -6.83
C THR A 832 -16.19 -1.23 -7.96
N PRO A 833 -14.89 -0.86 -8.06
CA PRO A 833 -13.92 -1.60 -8.85
C PRO A 833 -13.54 -2.91 -8.16
N HIS A 834 -12.37 -3.46 -8.46
CA HIS A 834 -11.80 -4.66 -7.83
C HIS A 834 -11.41 -4.41 -6.36
N ASP A 835 -12.34 -3.89 -5.55
CA ASP A 835 -12.21 -3.70 -4.10
C ASP A 835 -13.57 -3.47 -3.43
N VAL A 836 -14.23 -4.56 -3.02
CA VAL A 836 -15.53 -4.50 -2.34
C VAL A 836 -15.48 -3.84 -0.95
N ARG A 837 -14.28 -3.62 -0.39
CA ARG A 837 -14.11 -2.92 0.91
C ARG A 837 -14.52 -1.45 0.84
N LEU A 838 -14.58 -0.85 -0.35
CA LEU A 838 -15.13 0.50 -0.53
C LEU A 838 -16.60 0.60 -0.06
N ARG A 839 -17.29 -0.53 0.02
CA ARG A 839 -18.63 -0.65 0.61
C ARG A 839 -18.59 -1.50 1.88
N ARG A 840 -17.65 -1.18 2.80
CA ARG A 840 -17.32 -2.01 3.96
C ARG A 840 -18.54 -2.39 4.81
N THR A 841 -19.42 -1.44 5.12
CA THR A 841 -20.61 -1.71 5.94
C THR A 841 -21.54 -2.76 5.30
N ASP A 842 -21.76 -2.63 3.99
CA ASP A 842 -22.58 -3.57 3.22
C ASP A 842 -21.87 -4.93 3.10
N LEU A 843 -20.55 -4.94 2.87
CA LEU A 843 -19.72 -6.14 2.82
C LEU A 843 -19.82 -6.93 4.14
N VAL A 844 -19.58 -6.28 5.26
CA VAL A 844 -19.65 -6.89 6.61
C VAL A 844 -21.02 -7.50 6.85
N LYS A 845 -22.08 -6.76 6.54
CA LYS A 845 -23.46 -7.24 6.68
C LYS A 845 -23.72 -8.51 5.85
N GLU A 846 -23.36 -8.50 4.56
CA GLU A 846 -23.61 -9.64 3.66
C GLU A 846 -22.86 -10.89 4.11
N VAL A 847 -21.57 -10.75 4.43
CA VAL A 847 -20.72 -11.88 4.84
C VAL A 847 -21.14 -12.45 6.18
N LEU A 848 -21.40 -11.60 7.19
CA LEU A 848 -21.81 -12.11 8.50
C LEU A 848 -23.19 -12.75 8.47
N GLN A 849 -24.18 -12.19 7.74
CA GLN A 849 -25.48 -12.82 7.54
C GLN A 849 -25.37 -14.18 6.85
N TRP A 850 -24.41 -14.30 5.89
CA TRP A 850 -24.17 -15.57 5.21
C TRP A 850 -23.59 -16.63 6.16
N PHE A 851 -22.59 -16.26 6.95
CA PHE A 851 -22.04 -17.17 7.95
C PHE A 851 -23.07 -17.55 9.03
N ASP A 852 -23.90 -16.61 9.48
CA ASP A 852 -24.98 -16.91 10.42
C ASP A 852 -25.99 -17.91 9.86
N LYS A 853 -26.28 -17.82 8.56
CA LYS A 853 -27.20 -18.77 7.88
C LYS A 853 -26.65 -20.19 7.84
N TYR A 854 -25.36 -20.36 7.51
CA TYR A 854 -24.81 -21.68 7.23
C TYR A 854 -23.95 -22.28 8.35
N LEU A 855 -23.29 -21.47 9.15
CA LEU A 855 -22.54 -21.93 10.34
C LEU A 855 -23.36 -21.83 11.63
N GLY A 856 -24.42 -21.05 11.62
CA GLY A 856 -25.17 -20.68 12.80
C GLY A 856 -24.65 -19.38 13.44
N ARG A 857 -25.51 -18.75 14.26
CA ARG A 857 -25.12 -17.56 15.02
C ARG A 857 -24.08 -17.91 16.08
N VAL A 858 -23.13 -17.03 16.29
CA VAL A 858 -22.20 -17.12 17.42
C VAL A 858 -22.96 -16.81 18.70
N GLN A 859 -22.77 -17.63 19.75
CA GLN A 859 -23.44 -17.52 21.04
C GLN A 859 -22.60 -16.75 22.06
#